data_05aaf31d5b0129df49199ad68a8627a7
#
_entry.id   05aaf31d5b0129df49199ad68a8627a7
#
_cell.length_a   1.000
_cell.length_b   1.000
_cell.length_c   1.000
_cell.angle_alpha   90.00
_cell.angle_beta   90.00
_cell.angle_gamma   90.00
#
_symmetry.space_group_name_H-M   'P 1'
#
loop_
_entity.id
_entity.type
_entity.pdbx_description
1 polymer ?
#
loop_
_entity_poly.entity_id
_entity_poly.type
_entity_poly.pdbx_seq_one_letter_code
_entity_poly.pdbx_strand_id
1 'polypeptide(L)'
;MAKRATTKTTDQYTHPSAKRANLPTEQTGKTMSDTDRRPILYKPQTREIDDEPILAWNRQPANQDGHAAHPLYVREKVHPAAFVKLLQGSGDQHQLFKDFNGLPTPDAAYEWYQHAANWSNRLIHGECTRVMASLLARENMAGKVQMIYFDPPYGMGYKSNFQVSVNSRETPEKAEGRPLDTRTIRAFRDTYARGIHSYLDLTREKLALMRELLADSGSLFMQIGDDNVHRAAVLLDEVFGPENRVATIPYATSGSSSSKTLPSVADFLLWYARDKERVKYFQLYQNVDRQGLLGMWTWAARLELPDGTTRTLTPEERAEPDKAIPDGARMFRWARLASSWTSTTGRSDPYHWNGRSWPCPPGEQWRVSMDGMDRLAALGRLDGSDSGDWLHWKLYEDEVPGRRMNNVWHKPMAATDKRYVVQTADSVTERCILMASDPGDLVLDPTCGGATTAVAAEKWGRRWITCDTSPVAVSIARQRLSTATFSYWTLADSAEGARQEAECSGNPPMPPPDGGWGNDPAQGFVYERVPQVSAKVLAYDEDPDSIMLVDRPRTRRRVTRVTSPLTVESEQPWATIIPLEGSDDETVVAHGDFTEAVEASLLNHAINGGRDNADMTVRTLEPWPSDSNLLAWKATYTINGGAAEHTAAVMVAAEDVTVPGEMVREAAREITDSAERADVLLVVAYAFAADAPATVGRITVARAQMNRDLMIRELSDETGHEAFVIIGEPDIRIIDDYPDEQIAVEISGYDTFDPATGQAAEGGPDDVACWMLDTDHDGESFYARRIHFPGADNDRQIKKLLKELGKNADDAEQEALTAMCSAPFDPPERGRIAVKIITATGMEMTTTRVTGESTQ
;
A
#
# COMPACT_ATOMS: atom_id res chain seq x y z
N MET A 1 4.34 2.24 59.81
CA MET A 1 4.96 1.71 58.60
C MET A 1 3.95 1.75 57.47
N ALA A 2 3.98 2.81 56.67
CA ALA A 2 3.09 2.96 55.53
C ALA A 2 3.64 2.15 54.34
N LYS A 3 2.83 1.26 53.82
CA LYS A 3 3.12 0.51 52.60
C LYS A 3 3.23 1.51 51.42
N ARG A 4 4.42 1.67 50.89
CA ARG A 4 4.68 2.35 49.61
C ARG A 4 3.83 1.65 48.56
N ALA A 5 2.92 2.36 47.98
CA ALA A 5 2.23 1.92 46.74
C ALA A 5 3.29 1.81 45.63
N THR A 6 3.57 0.60 45.21
CA THR A 6 4.33 0.34 43.98
C THR A 6 3.47 0.82 42.85
N THR A 7 3.81 1.96 42.26
CA THR A 7 3.32 2.36 40.96
C THR A 7 3.69 1.23 40.00
N LYS A 8 2.71 0.48 39.52
CA LYS A 8 2.90 -0.41 38.40
C LYS A 8 3.22 0.50 37.22
N THR A 9 4.48 0.60 36.86
CA THR A 9 4.86 1.04 35.51
C THR A 9 4.24 0.02 34.57
N THR A 10 3.29 0.44 33.75
CA THR A 10 2.87 -0.30 32.58
C THR A 10 4.10 -0.44 31.71
N ASP A 11 4.64 -1.65 31.64
CA ASP A 11 5.70 -1.95 30.70
C ASP A 11 5.23 -1.56 29.30
N GLN A 12 5.99 -0.71 28.63
CA GLN A 12 5.72 -0.35 27.26
C GLN A 12 5.69 -1.64 26.44
N TYR A 13 4.53 -1.97 25.90
CA TYR A 13 4.37 -3.12 25.04
C TYR A 13 5.12 -2.85 23.73
N THR A 14 6.29 -3.45 23.58
CA THR A 14 7.06 -3.42 22.35
C THR A 14 6.74 -4.65 21.55
N HIS A 15 6.13 -4.45 20.39
CA HIS A 15 5.87 -5.54 19.46
C HIS A 15 7.21 -6.08 18.92
N PRO A 16 7.49 -7.41 19.03
CA PRO A 16 8.80 -7.94 18.68
C PRO A 16 9.17 -7.79 17.20
N SER A 17 8.21 -7.71 16.30
CA SER A 17 8.44 -7.70 14.86
C SER A 17 8.09 -6.39 14.14
N ALA A 18 7.26 -5.54 14.71
CA ALA A 18 6.89 -4.24 14.16
C ALA A 18 6.72 -3.24 15.29
N LYS A 19 7.79 -3.02 16.00
CA LYS A 19 7.82 -2.26 17.24
C LYS A 19 7.28 -0.86 17.09
N ARG A 20 6.00 -0.72 17.27
CA ARG A 20 5.37 0.57 17.47
C ARG A 20 5.53 0.91 18.95
N ALA A 21 6.58 1.63 19.30
CA ALA A 21 6.67 2.25 20.60
C ALA A 21 5.88 3.55 20.55
N ASN A 22 4.99 3.76 21.52
CA ASN A 22 4.25 5.01 21.71
C ASN A 22 3.36 5.43 20.53
N LEU A 23 2.59 4.48 20.00
CA LEU A 23 1.50 4.87 19.15
C LEU A 23 0.52 5.77 19.91
N PRO A 24 0.23 6.96 19.42
CA PRO A 24 -0.97 7.60 19.83
C PRO A 24 -2.15 6.77 19.33
N THR A 25 -2.62 5.88 20.18
CA THR A 25 -3.94 5.31 20.04
C THR A 25 -4.96 6.41 20.32
N GLU A 26 -6.20 6.18 19.98
CA GLU A 26 -7.32 7.05 20.32
C GLU A 26 -7.26 7.55 21.77
N GLN A 27 -6.89 6.67 22.70
CA GLN A 27 -6.80 6.95 24.13
C GLN A 27 -5.55 7.74 24.51
N THR A 28 -4.43 7.51 23.82
CA THR A 28 -3.18 8.19 24.16
C THR A 28 -3.03 9.53 23.47
N GLY A 29 -3.72 9.77 22.34
CA GLY A 29 -3.72 11.05 21.65
C GLY A 29 -4.19 12.22 22.54
N LYS A 30 -5.24 11.99 23.36
CA LYS A 30 -5.77 12.99 24.31
C LYS A 30 -4.84 13.26 25.48
N THR A 31 -4.00 12.31 25.87
CA THR A 31 -3.11 12.40 27.03
C THR A 31 -1.67 12.73 26.65
N MET A 32 -1.36 12.91 25.38
CA MET A 32 -0.03 13.33 24.93
C MET A 32 0.26 14.75 25.41
N SER A 33 1.43 14.93 26.02
CA SER A 33 1.92 16.27 26.36
C SER A 33 2.24 17.07 25.10
N ASP A 34 2.23 18.40 25.19
CA ASP A 34 2.60 19.28 24.09
C ASP A 34 4.02 18.99 23.56
N THR A 35 4.92 18.55 24.44
CA THR A 35 6.27 18.11 24.06
C THR A 35 6.24 16.86 23.18
N ASP A 36 5.32 15.91 23.47
CA ASP A 36 5.19 14.68 22.69
C ASP A 36 4.55 14.92 21.31
N ARG A 37 3.79 16.01 21.16
CA ARG A 37 3.13 16.42 19.90
C ARG A 37 4.06 17.17 18.98
N ARG A 38 5.08 17.87 19.52
CA ARG A 38 6.03 18.62 18.69
C ARG A 38 6.79 17.72 17.76
N PRO A 39 7.05 18.15 16.51
CA PRO A 39 7.85 17.37 15.57
C PRO A 39 9.27 17.18 16.11
N ILE A 40 9.78 15.99 15.98
CA ILE A 40 11.17 15.68 16.23
C ILE A 40 11.91 15.83 14.90
N LEU A 41 13.00 16.58 14.89
CA LEU A 41 13.84 16.71 13.71
C LEU A 41 14.70 15.45 13.58
N TYR A 42 14.50 14.71 12.50
CA TYR A 42 15.22 13.50 12.20
C TYR A 42 16.19 13.72 11.05
N LYS A 43 17.45 13.38 11.27
CA LYS A 43 18.50 13.51 10.27
C LYS A 43 19.02 12.13 9.90
N PRO A 44 18.81 11.67 8.66
CA PRO A 44 19.32 10.38 8.23
C PRO A 44 20.85 10.37 8.19
N GLN A 45 21.42 9.22 8.47
CA GLN A 45 22.88 9.01 8.36
C GLN A 45 23.27 8.92 6.89
N THR A 46 24.22 9.76 6.49
CA THR A 46 24.81 9.71 5.16
C THR A 46 26.00 8.76 5.13
N ARG A 47 26.12 8.00 4.05
CA ARG A 47 27.32 7.18 3.80
C ARG A 47 28.52 8.08 3.47
N GLU A 48 29.68 7.76 4.01
CA GLU A 48 30.94 8.35 3.53
C GLU A 48 31.25 7.79 2.13
N ILE A 49 31.60 8.65 1.21
CA ILE A 49 31.90 8.31 -0.19
C ILE A 49 33.38 8.57 -0.40
N ASP A 50 34.14 7.51 -0.57
CA ASP A 50 35.57 7.54 -0.91
C ASP A 50 35.75 7.04 -2.36
N ASP A 51 36.41 7.86 -3.20
CA ASP A 51 36.85 7.52 -4.57
C ASP A 51 35.79 6.93 -5.52
N GLU A 52 34.51 7.06 -5.21
CA GLU A 52 33.41 6.58 -6.04
C GLU A 52 32.90 7.68 -6.98
N PRO A 53 32.38 7.32 -8.18
CA PRO A 53 31.69 8.27 -9.03
C PRO A 53 30.45 8.86 -8.34
N ILE A 54 30.36 10.19 -8.32
CA ILE A 54 29.18 10.89 -7.81
C ILE A 54 28.51 11.68 -8.93
N LEU A 55 27.20 11.83 -8.82
CA LEU A 55 26.44 12.73 -9.68
C LEU A 55 26.57 14.17 -9.18
N ALA A 56 27.16 15.06 -9.98
CA ALA A 56 27.26 16.47 -9.65
C ALA A 56 26.11 17.26 -10.27
N TRP A 57 25.38 18.00 -9.46
CA TRP A 57 24.34 18.93 -9.89
C TRP A 57 24.36 20.16 -8.99
N ASN A 58 23.54 21.17 -9.33
CA ASN A 58 23.37 22.34 -8.47
C ASN A 58 22.55 21.98 -7.23
N ARG A 59 23.22 21.37 -6.25
CA ARG A 59 22.60 20.95 -4.97
C ARG A 59 22.23 22.16 -4.14
N GLN A 60 21.08 22.08 -3.48
CA GLN A 60 20.85 22.91 -2.31
C GLN A 60 21.70 22.42 -1.15
N PRO A 61 22.10 23.32 -0.23
CA PRO A 61 22.64 22.87 1.06
C PRO A 61 21.65 21.84 1.63
N ALA A 62 22.17 20.67 2.00
CA ALA A 62 21.34 19.65 2.64
C ALA A 62 20.55 20.34 3.76
N ASN A 63 19.26 19.97 3.89
CA ASN A 63 18.41 20.53 4.96
C ASN A 63 19.10 20.26 6.29
N GLN A 64 19.82 21.27 6.81
CA GLN A 64 20.69 21.11 7.97
C GLN A 64 19.90 20.76 9.23
N ASP A 65 18.60 21.07 9.22
CA ASP A 65 17.68 20.90 10.33
C ASP A 65 17.05 19.49 10.35
N GLY A 66 17.11 18.72 9.25
CA GLY A 66 16.52 17.37 9.16
C GLY A 66 15.04 17.39 8.77
N HIS A 67 14.40 16.20 8.81
CA HIS A 67 12.99 16.02 8.45
C HIS A 67 12.10 16.03 9.69
N ALA A 68 11.00 16.75 9.65
CA ALA A 68 10.03 16.80 10.75
C ALA A 68 9.30 15.45 10.90
N ALA A 69 9.53 14.78 12.02
CA ALA A 69 8.89 13.52 12.38
C ALA A 69 7.70 13.80 13.32
N HIS A 70 6.51 13.91 12.74
CA HIS A 70 5.26 14.09 13.47
C HIS A 70 4.76 12.77 14.06
N PRO A 71 3.96 12.76 15.13
CA PRO A 71 3.21 11.58 15.51
C PRO A 71 2.26 11.16 14.38
N LEU A 72 2.11 9.85 14.16
CA LEU A 72 1.12 9.31 13.24
C LEU A 72 -0.11 8.89 14.03
N TYR A 73 -1.25 9.48 13.72
CA TYR A 73 -2.52 9.26 14.43
C TYR A 73 -3.41 8.32 13.65
N VAL A 74 -4.01 7.36 14.34
CA VAL A 74 -5.03 6.50 13.76
C VAL A 74 -6.31 7.32 13.61
N ARG A 75 -6.69 7.59 12.36
CA ARG A 75 -7.93 8.31 12.03
C ARG A 75 -9.13 7.38 11.91
N GLU A 76 -8.90 6.19 11.38
CA GLU A 76 -9.94 5.19 11.25
C GLU A 76 -9.37 3.77 11.31
N LYS A 77 -10.18 2.86 11.80
CA LYS A 77 -9.95 1.43 11.80
C LYS A 77 -10.94 0.80 10.83
N VAL A 78 -10.43 0.08 9.86
CA VAL A 78 -11.24 -0.58 8.83
C VAL A 78 -11.04 -2.08 8.94
N HIS A 79 -12.15 -2.78 9.19
CA HIS A 79 -12.16 -4.22 9.15
C HIS A 79 -12.94 -4.67 7.92
N PRO A 80 -12.29 -5.24 6.90
CA PRO A 80 -12.96 -5.55 5.63
C PRO A 80 -14.14 -6.52 5.76
N ALA A 81 -14.16 -7.35 6.79
CA ALA A 81 -15.31 -8.21 7.07
C ALA A 81 -16.57 -7.44 7.51
N ALA A 82 -16.46 -6.15 7.83
CA ALA A 82 -17.62 -5.36 8.26
C ALA A 82 -18.73 -5.31 7.21
N PHE A 83 -18.40 -5.10 5.94
CA PHE A 83 -19.41 -5.12 4.88
C PHE A 83 -19.79 -6.55 4.45
N VAL A 84 -18.92 -7.54 4.66
CA VAL A 84 -19.24 -8.94 4.43
C VAL A 84 -20.34 -9.41 5.37
N LYS A 85 -20.30 -9.02 6.66
CA LYS A 85 -21.38 -9.32 7.61
C LYS A 85 -22.64 -8.49 7.33
N LEU A 86 -22.52 -7.29 6.81
CA LEU A 86 -23.68 -6.53 6.33
C LEU A 86 -24.46 -7.33 5.30
N LEU A 87 -23.75 -8.04 4.41
CA LEU A 87 -24.33 -8.91 3.38
C LEU A 87 -24.91 -10.23 3.92
N GLN A 88 -24.53 -10.68 5.10
CA GLN A 88 -24.96 -11.96 5.67
C GLN A 88 -26.17 -11.86 6.59
N GLY A 89 -26.76 -10.68 6.77
CA GLY A 89 -27.95 -10.43 7.61
C GLY A 89 -27.78 -10.76 9.10
N SER A 90 -28.13 -9.80 9.95
CA SER A 90 -28.41 -9.92 11.41
C SER A 90 -27.67 -11.01 12.20
N GLY A 91 -26.43 -10.82 12.49
CA GLY A 91 -25.72 -11.54 13.53
C GLY A 91 -24.88 -10.57 14.32
N ASP A 92 -25.12 -10.49 15.59
CA ASP A 92 -24.37 -9.84 16.65
C ASP A 92 -23.17 -8.95 16.23
N GLN A 93 -23.45 -7.72 15.76
CA GLN A 93 -22.44 -6.74 15.34
C GLN A 93 -21.47 -6.38 16.47
N HIS A 94 -21.89 -6.55 17.73
CA HIS A 94 -21.05 -6.32 18.90
C HIS A 94 -19.83 -7.24 19.00
N GLN A 95 -19.87 -8.44 18.41
CA GLN A 95 -18.73 -9.36 18.46
C GLN A 95 -17.62 -9.05 17.45
N LEU A 96 -17.93 -8.38 16.31
CA LEU A 96 -16.93 -8.06 15.27
C LEU A 96 -15.87 -7.08 15.74
N PHE A 97 -16.23 -6.21 16.67
CA PHE A 97 -15.42 -5.05 17.05
C PHE A 97 -15.07 -5.02 18.55
N LYS A 98 -15.52 -5.99 19.34
CA LYS A 98 -15.09 -6.13 20.74
C LYS A 98 -13.58 -6.28 20.87
N ASP A 99 -12.98 -6.88 19.85
CA ASP A 99 -11.54 -6.94 19.70
C ASP A 99 -11.21 -6.52 18.26
N PHE A 100 -10.53 -5.40 18.07
CA PHE A 100 -10.11 -4.94 16.74
C PHE A 100 -9.27 -5.99 16.00
N ASN A 101 -8.70 -6.92 16.76
CA ASN A 101 -7.93 -8.05 16.28
C ASN A 101 -8.71 -9.37 16.41
N GLY A 102 -10.03 -9.27 16.45
CA GLY A 102 -10.95 -10.36 16.74
C GLY A 102 -10.68 -11.63 15.96
N LEU A 103 -10.79 -12.77 16.66
CA LEU A 103 -10.64 -14.10 16.08
C LEU A 103 -11.78 -14.36 15.08
N PRO A 104 -11.51 -15.05 13.96
CA PRO A 104 -12.55 -15.44 13.02
C PRO A 104 -13.55 -16.35 13.71
N THR A 105 -14.85 -16.10 13.46
CA THR A 105 -15.88 -17.03 13.92
C THR A 105 -15.78 -18.33 13.13
N PRO A 106 -15.95 -19.51 13.77
CA PRO A 106 -15.77 -20.82 13.12
C PRO A 106 -16.64 -21.07 11.89
N ASP A 107 -17.75 -20.35 11.78
CA ASP A 107 -18.76 -20.50 10.70
C ASP A 107 -18.65 -19.44 9.59
N ALA A 108 -17.61 -18.61 9.61
CA ALA A 108 -17.45 -17.58 8.59
C ALA A 108 -17.07 -18.19 7.22
N ALA A 109 -17.80 -17.85 6.18
CA ALA A 109 -17.47 -18.22 4.80
C ALA A 109 -16.22 -17.48 4.26
N TYR A 110 -15.60 -16.64 5.07
CA TYR A 110 -14.42 -15.83 4.75
C TYR A 110 -13.44 -15.84 5.92
N GLU A 111 -12.15 -15.72 5.59
CA GLU A 111 -11.03 -15.66 6.55
C GLU A 111 -10.04 -14.57 6.15
N TRP A 112 -9.15 -14.19 7.03
CA TRP A 112 -7.99 -13.33 6.77
C TRP A 112 -6.78 -13.86 7.53
N TYR A 113 -5.60 -13.42 7.14
CA TYR A 113 -4.40 -13.76 7.90
C TYR A 113 -4.27 -12.85 9.11
N GLN A 114 -4.07 -13.45 10.26
CA GLN A 114 -3.74 -12.73 11.49
C GLN A 114 -2.24 -12.85 11.75
N HIS A 115 -1.55 -11.75 11.65
CA HIS A 115 -0.14 -11.70 11.98
C HIS A 115 0.07 -11.60 13.50
N ALA A 116 1.23 -12.08 13.98
CA ALA A 116 1.58 -12.06 15.39
C ALA A 116 1.41 -10.65 16.00
N ALA A 117 1.11 -10.63 17.30
CA ALA A 117 0.94 -9.47 18.15
C ALA A 117 -0.05 -8.42 17.60
N ASN A 118 -1.16 -8.92 17.05
CA ASN A 118 -2.28 -8.07 16.65
C ASN A 118 -1.90 -6.98 15.64
N TRP A 119 -1.05 -7.32 14.68
CA TRP A 119 -0.65 -6.40 13.63
C TRP A 119 -1.86 -5.96 12.81
N SER A 120 -2.00 -4.65 12.62
CA SER A 120 -2.86 -4.06 11.60
C SER A 120 -1.99 -3.45 10.51
N ASN A 121 -2.35 -3.66 9.26
CA ASN A 121 -1.70 -3.02 8.14
C ASN A 121 -2.04 -1.53 8.13
N ARG A 122 -1.21 -0.71 7.45
CA ARG A 122 -1.28 0.74 7.61
C ARG A 122 -1.36 1.44 6.26
N LEU A 123 -2.40 2.23 6.07
CA LEU A 123 -2.55 3.19 4.98
C LEU A 123 -2.39 4.60 5.57
N ILE A 124 -1.34 5.32 5.18
CA ILE A 124 -0.99 6.59 5.82
C ILE A 124 -1.18 7.74 4.82
N HIS A 125 -2.02 8.70 5.17
CA HIS A 125 -2.17 9.93 4.41
C HIS A 125 -1.14 10.95 4.89
N GLY A 126 -0.09 11.15 4.11
CA GLY A 126 0.99 12.07 4.49
C GLY A 126 2.10 12.15 3.45
N GLU A 127 3.02 13.09 3.64
CA GLU A 127 4.20 13.23 2.80
C GLU A 127 5.23 12.15 3.18
N CYS A 128 5.76 11.44 2.20
CA CYS A 128 6.54 10.23 2.42
C CYS A 128 7.82 10.44 3.24
N THR A 129 8.52 11.58 3.10
CA THR A 129 9.71 11.90 3.90
C THR A 129 9.37 12.06 5.37
N ARG A 130 8.30 12.79 5.69
CA ARG A 130 7.82 12.99 7.06
C ARG A 130 7.31 11.69 7.66
N VAL A 131 6.53 10.92 6.89
CA VAL A 131 6.04 9.60 7.33
C VAL A 131 7.21 8.67 7.64
N MET A 132 8.20 8.55 6.75
CA MET A 132 9.38 7.71 6.99
C MET A 132 10.21 8.21 8.17
N ALA A 133 10.39 9.52 8.31
CA ALA A 133 11.06 10.11 9.48
C ALA A 133 10.32 9.79 10.78
N SER A 134 8.98 9.82 10.76
CA SER A 134 8.15 9.46 11.91
C SER A 134 8.27 7.97 12.27
N LEU A 135 8.27 7.09 11.28
CA LEU A 135 8.51 5.66 11.49
C LEU A 135 9.89 5.39 12.12
N LEU A 136 10.91 6.13 11.70
CA LEU A 136 12.27 6.01 12.25
C LEU A 136 12.39 6.59 13.64
N ALA A 137 12.01 7.87 13.82
CA ALA A 137 12.26 8.62 15.05
C ALA A 137 11.33 8.25 16.19
N ARG A 138 10.06 7.91 15.89
CA ARG A 138 9.02 7.72 16.91
C ARG A 138 8.61 6.27 17.12
N GLU A 139 8.73 5.43 16.06
CA GLU A 139 8.22 4.06 16.13
C GLU A 139 9.31 2.98 16.11
N ASN A 140 10.56 3.38 16.15
CA ASN A 140 11.71 2.47 16.18
C ASN A 140 11.71 1.45 15.01
N MET A 141 11.36 1.92 13.82
CA MET A 141 11.24 1.07 12.63
C MET A 141 12.56 0.90 11.87
N ALA A 142 13.67 1.45 12.36
CA ALA A 142 14.98 1.27 11.76
C ALA A 142 15.33 -0.24 11.65
N GLY A 143 15.71 -0.68 10.45
CA GLY A 143 16.07 -2.07 10.18
C GLY A 143 14.91 -3.07 10.26
N LYS A 144 13.64 -2.64 10.11
CA LYS A 144 12.47 -3.51 10.25
C LYS A 144 11.75 -3.83 8.95
N VAL A 145 11.98 -3.07 7.90
CA VAL A 145 11.33 -3.26 6.60
C VAL A 145 12.15 -4.25 5.76
N GLN A 146 11.51 -5.32 5.32
CA GLN A 146 12.19 -6.33 4.50
C GLN A 146 12.26 -5.93 3.03
N MET A 147 11.24 -5.25 2.53
CA MET A 147 11.20 -4.81 1.15
C MET A 147 10.56 -3.43 1.03
N ILE A 148 11.16 -2.55 0.25
CA ILE A 148 10.58 -1.27 -0.16
C ILE A 148 10.35 -1.32 -1.67
N TYR A 149 9.13 -0.99 -2.09
CA TYR A 149 8.81 -0.71 -3.48
C TYR A 149 8.60 0.80 -3.62
N PHE A 150 9.41 1.43 -4.45
CA PHE A 150 9.41 2.87 -4.63
C PHE A 150 9.14 3.22 -6.09
N ASP A 151 7.95 3.73 -6.37
CA ASP A 151 7.51 4.20 -7.68
C ASP A 151 7.30 5.73 -7.63
N PRO A 152 8.40 6.52 -7.63
CA PRO A 152 8.31 7.98 -7.56
C PRO A 152 7.88 8.58 -8.91
N PRO A 153 7.47 9.86 -8.93
CA PRO A 153 7.44 10.61 -10.18
C PRO A 153 8.77 10.49 -10.92
N TYR A 154 8.73 10.31 -12.26
CA TYR A 154 9.95 9.98 -13.03
C TYR A 154 10.84 11.20 -13.36
N GLY A 155 10.50 12.39 -12.86
CA GLY A 155 11.27 13.63 -13.13
C GLY A 155 11.10 14.19 -14.54
N MET A 156 10.04 13.82 -15.21
CA MET A 156 9.66 14.31 -16.54
C MET A 156 8.37 15.14 -16.42
N GLY A 157 8.36 16.38 -16.84
CA GLY A 157 7.24 17.31 -16.67
C GLY A 157 5.90 16.90 -17.31
N TYR A 158 5.41 15.70 -17.02
CA TYR A 158 4.13 15.20 -17.52
C TYR A 158 2.96 15.72 -16.68
N LYS A 159 2.11 16.56 -17.27
CA LYS A 159 0.84 17.01 -16.68
C LYS A 159 -0.24 15.90 -16.62
N SER A 160 -0.01 14.74 -17.24
CA SER A 160 -0.99 13.68 -17.43
C SER A 160 -1.04 12.64 -16.31
N ASN A 161 -0.24 12.78 -15.25
CA ASN A 161 -0.14 11.79 -14.18
C ASN A 161 -1.16 11.98 -13.05
N PHE A 162 -2.15 12.86 -13.23
CA PHE A 162 -3.12 13.20 -12.19
C PHE A 162 -4.45 12.55 -12.42
N GLN A 163 -4.99 11.98 -11.36
CA GLN A 163 -6.37 11.56 -11.30
C GLN A 163 -7.13 12.54 -10.40
N VAL A 164 -8.15 13.17 -10.96
CA VAL A 164 -8.94 14.20 -10.28
C VAL A 164 -10.14 13.63 -9.53
N SER A 165 -10.46 12.37 -9.75
CA SER A 165 -11.64 11.75 -9.14
C SER A 165 -11.41 10.27 -8.88
N VAL A 166 -11.95 9.76 -7.79
CA VAL A 166 -11.97 8.32 -7.46
C VAL A 166 -12.76 7.53 -8.52
N ASN A 167 -13.80 8.13 -9.07
CA ASN A 167 -14.73 7.49 -10.01
C ASN A 167 -14.29 7.59 -11.48
N SER A 168 -13.32 8.43 -11.81
CA SER A 168 -12.87 8.65 -13.20
C SER A 168 -11.35 8.73 -13.27
N ARG A 169 -10.77 8.04 -14.28
CA ARG A 169 -9.34 8.11 -14.61
C ARG A 169 -9.00 9.28 -15.55
N GLU A 170 -9.89 10.25 -15.66
CA GLU A 170 -9.64 11.43 -16.46
C GLU A 170 -8.54 12.28 -15.81
N THR A 171 -7.66 12.79 -16.66
CA THR A 171 -6.61 13.72 -16.25
C THR A 171 -7.07 15.16 -16.46
N PRO A 172 -6.48 16.17 -15.79
CA PRO A 172 -6.90 17.58 -15.92
C PRO A 172 -6.96 18.09 -17.35
N GLU A 173 -6.13 17.58 -18.23
CA GLU A 173 -6.13 17.96 -19.65
C GLU A 173 -7.42 17.58 -20.40
N LYS A 174 -8.18 16.60 -19.85
CA LYS A 174 -9.44 16.08 -20.42
C LYS A 174 -10.67 16.49 -19.63
N ALA A 175 -10.51 16.92 -18.41
CA ALA A 175 -11.58 17.29 -17.48
C ALA A 175 -11.79 18.81 -17.52
N GLU A 176 -12.32 19.36 -18.62
CA GLU A 176 -12.69 20.78 -18.68
C GLU A 176 -13.69 21.10 -17.55
N GLY A 177 -13.29 22.00 -16.63
CA GLY A 177 -14.18 22.60 -15.63
C GLY A 177 -14.32 21.87 -14.29
N ARG A 178 -13.49 20.87 -13.97
CA ARG A 178 -13.48 20.28 -12.62
C ARG A 178 -12.38 20.92 -11.75
N PRO A 179 -12.71 21.38 -10.52
CA PRO A 179 -11.71 21.89 -9.61
C PRO A 179 -10.72 20.80 -9.23
N LEU A 180 -9.45 21.10 -9.32
CA LEU A 180 -8.36 20.22 -8.93
C LEU A 180 -8.04 20.45 -7.46
N ASP A 181 -8.02 19.38 -6.67
CA ASP A 181 -7.43 19.44 -5.33
C ASP A 181 -5.92 19.70 -5.49
N THR A 182 -5.46 20.81 -4.95
CA THR A 182 -4.06 21.25 -4.99
C THR A 182 -3.07 20.27 -4.41
N ARG A 183 -3.50 19.50 -3.41
CA ARG A 183 -2.71 18.42 -2.83
C ARG A 183 -2.35 17.39 -3.88
N THR A 184 -3.31 17.08 -4.76
CA THR A 184 -3.11 16.16 -5.89
C THR A 184 -2.17 16.75 -6.94
N ILE A 185 -2.28 18.03 -7.23
CA ILE A 185 -1.45 18.70 -8.25
C ILE A 185 0.02 18.68 -7.85
N ARG A 186 0.35 18.94 -6.59
CA ARG A 186 1.73 18.97 -6.11
C ARG A 186 2.36 17.61 -5.97
N ALA A 187 1.62 16.62 -5.48
CA ALA A 187 2.13 15.26 -5.27
C ALA A 187 2.64 14.61 -6.57
N PHE A 188 2.08 15.00 -7.69
CA PHE A 188 2.37 14.40 -8.99
C PHE A 188 3.04 15.35 -10.00
N ARG A 189 3.23 16.63 -9.65
CA ARG A 189 4.02 17.49 -10.52
C ARG A 189 5.48 17.08 -10.45
N ASP A 190 5.99 16.61 -11.57
CA ASP A 190 7.44 16.56 -11.84
C ASP A 190 8.07 17.95 -11.90
N THR A 191 7.29 19.00 -11.62
CA THR A 191 7.75 20.40 -11.61
C THR A 191 8.23 20.78 -10.21
N TYR A 192 9.44 20.35 -9.88
CA TYR A 192 10.15 20.94 -8.76
C TYR A 192 10.64 22.33 -9.15
N ALA A 193 10.68 23.27 -8.23
CA ALA A 193 11.02 24.66 -8.47
C ALA A 193 12.32 24.87 -9.29
N ARG A 194 13.24 23.91 -9.22
CA ARG A 194 14.51 23.90 -9.98
C ARG A 194 14.58 22.72 -10.96
N GLY A 195 13.44 22.20 -11.42
CA GLY A 195 13.37 21.07 -12.34
C GLY A 195 14.09 19.82 -11.83
N ILE A 196 14.98 19.27 -12.67
CA ILE A 196 15.72 18.04 -12.36
C ILE A 196 16.60 18.14 -11.08
N HIS A 197 17.06 19.33 -10.73
CA HIS A 197 17.92 19.51 -9.55
C HIS A 197 17.16 19.26 -8.26
N SER A 198 15.97 19.84 -8.08
CA SER A 198 15.12 19.57 -6.92
C SER A 198 14.65 18.12 -6.87
N TYR A 199 14.34 17.52 -8.03
CA TYR A 199 14.00 16.10 -8.12
C TYR A 199 15.10 15.20 -7.57
N LEU A 200 16.36 15.46 -7.94
CA LEU A 200 17.50 14.69 -7.49
C LEU A 200 17.75 14.88 -5.98
N ASP A 201 17.64 16.11 -5.47
CA ASP A 201 17.78 16.42 -4.04
C ASP A 201 16.75 15.65 -3.21
N LEU A 202 15.47 15.77 -3.55
CA LEU A 202 14.38 15.09 -2.85
C LEU A 202 14.45 13.57 -2.96
N THR A 203 14.83 13.05 -4.13
CA THR A 203 14.99 11.60 -4.32
C THR A 203 16.10 11.06 -3.44
N ARG A 204 17.23 11.76 -3.35
CA ARG A 204 18.36 11.39 -2.50
C ARG A 204 17.96 11.33 -1.02
N GLU A 205 17.22 12.32 -0.53
CA GLU A 205 16.73 12.38 0.85
C GLU A 205 15.80 11.20 1.16
N LYS A 206 14.86 10.90 0.26
CA LYS A 206 13.96 9.76 0.39
C LYS A 206 14.72 8.44 0.44
N LEU A 207 15.69 8.24 -0.45
CA LEU A 207 16.53 7.04 -0.49
C LEU A 207 17.35 6.85 0.80
N ALA A 208 17.83 7.93 1.40
CA ALA A 208 18.56 7.86 2.67
C ALA A 208 17.66 7.34 3.81
N LEU A 209 16.42 7.83 3.93
CA LEU A 209 15.45 7.34 4.91
C LEU A 209 15.07 5.88 4.66
N MET A 210 14.85 5.51 3.40
CA MET A 210 14.53 4.13 3.01
C MET A 210 15.65 3.15 3.39
N ARG A 211 16.90 3.56 3.19
CA ARG A 211 18.06 2.73 3.55
C ARG A 211 18.09 2.43 5.04
N GLU A 212 17.71 3.39 5.90
CA GLU A 212 17.68 3.17 7.35
C GLU A 212 16.50 2.28 7.80
N LEU A 213 15.36 2.37 7.12
CA LEU A 213 14.22 1.50 7.39
C LEU A 213 14.46 0.03 7.04
N LEU A 214 15.28 -0.24 6.02
CA LEU A 214 15.55 -1.60 5.54
C LEU A 214 16.28 -2.44 6.57
N ALA A 215 15.82 -3.68 6.72
CA ALA A 215 16.56 -4.74 7.41
C ALA A 215 17.89 -5.05 6.69
N ASP A 216 18.84 -5.65 7.37
CA ASP A 216 20.14 -6.02 6.76
C ASP A 216 19.97 -6.93 5.54
N SER A 217 18.96 -7.82 5.55
CA SER A 217 18.60 -8.66 4.40
C SER A 217 17.63 -7.99 3.42
N GLY A 218 17.30 -6.73 3.66
CA GLY A 218 16.23 -6.02 2.96
C GLY A 218 16.60 -5.55 1.57
N SER A 219 15.57 -5.34 0.74
CA SER A 219 15.68 -4.95 -0.66
C SER A 219 14.87 -3.69 -0.96
N LEU A 220 15.44 -2.82 -1.78
CA LEU A 220 14.76 -1.71 -2.43
C LEU A 220 14.58 -2.02 -3.92
N PHE A 221 13.37 -1.88 -4.43
CA PHE A 221 13.06 -1.84 -5.85
C PHE A 221 12.56 -0.43 -6.20
N MET A 222 13.34 0.31 -6.96
CA MET A 222 12.95 1.62 -7.46
C MET A 222 12.51 1.49 -8.92
N GLN A 223 11.26 1.84 -9.20
CA GLN A 223 10.72 1.92 -10.55
C GLN A 223 11.05 3.26 -11.17
N ILE A 224 11.48 3.27 -12.43
CA ILE A 224 11.85 4.50 -13.14
C ILE A 224 11.75 4.30 -14.65
N GLY A 225 11.42 5.38 -15.37
CA GLY A 225 11.42 5.40 -16.81
C GLY A 225 12.80 5.55 -17.44
N ASP A 226 12.88 5.33 -18.75
CA ASP A 226 14.10 5.38 -19.56
C ASP A 226 14.86 6.71 -19.44
N ASP A 227 14.15 7.83 -19.33
CA ASP A 227 14.75 9.17 -19.32
C ASP A 227 15.70 9.42 -18.15
N ASN A 228 15.40 8.87 -16.98
CA ASN A 228 16.14 9.13 -15.72
C ASN A 228 16.75 7.90 -15.07
N VAL A 229 16.65 6.70 -15.65
CA VAL A 229 17.20 5.48 -15.08
C VAL A 229 18.69 5.58 -14.75
N HIS A 230 19.46 6.26 -15.59
CA HIS A 230 20.89 6.47 -15.40
C HIS A 230 21.21 7.37 -14.21
N ARG A 231 20.41 8.46 -13.99
CA ARG A 231 20.57 9.36 -12.83
C ARG A 231 20.16 8.69 -11.54
N ALA A 232 19.02 8.00 -11.55
CA ALA A 232 18.52 7.24 -10.42
C ALA A 232 19.52 6.15 -9.99
N ALA A 233 20.17 5.46 -10.94
CA ALA A 233 21.17 4.44 -10.64
C ALA A 233 22.39 5.05 -9.92
N VAL A 234 22.90 6.21 -10.35
CA VAL A 234 24.01 6.88 -9.68
C VAL A 234 23.64 7.39 -8.29
N LEU A 235 22.41 7.89 -8.09
CA LEU A 235 21.93 8.26 -6.76
C LEU A 235 21.83 7.05 -5.82
N LEU A 236 21.37 5.91 -6.34
CA LEU A 236 21.32 4.66 -5.58
C LEU A 236 22.73 4.15 -5.23
N ASP A 237 23.69 4.24 -6.16
CA ASP A 237 25.09 3.94 -5.88
C ASP A 237 25.64 4.85 -4.76
N GLU A 238 25.32 6.16 -4.78
CA GLU A 238 25.72 7.11 -3.74
C GLU A 238 25.15 6.73 -2.36
N VAL A 239 23.84 6.40 -2.30
CA VAL A 239 23.16 6.16 -1.03
C VAL A 239 23.39 4.76 -0.50
N PHE A 240 23.31 3.73 -1.34
CA PHE A 240 23.38 2.33 -0.94
C PHE A 240 24.77 1.73 -1.05
N GLY A 241 25.62 2.25 -1.93
CA GLY A 241 26.90 1.69 -2.35
C GLY A 241 26.75 0.86 -3.65
N PRO A 242 27.66 1.01 -4.61
CA PRO A 242 27.61 0.26 -5.88
C PRO A 242 27.74 -1.25 -5.66
N GLU A 243 28.42 -1.70 -4.61
CA GLU A 243 28.56 -3.09 -4.20
C GLU A 243 27.20 -3.71 -3.82
N ASN A 244 26.24 -2.91 -3.34
CA ASN A 244 24.92 -3.35 -2.94
C ASN A 244 23.90 -3.38 -4.09
N ARG A 245 24.33 -3.04 -5.30
CA ARG A 245 23.52 -3.21 -6.50
C ARG A 245 23.33 -4.68 -6.81
N VAL A 246 22.07 -5.13 -6.85
CA VAL A 246 21.71 -6.52 -7.17
C VAL A 246 21.46 -6.67 -8.66
N ALA A 247 20.54 -5.88 -9.23
CA ALA A 247 20.22 -5.97 -10.65
C ALA A 247 19.56 -4.69 -11.18
N THR A 248 19.65 -4.50 -12.49
CA THR A 248 18.74 -3.62 -13.25
C THR A 248 17.84 -4.52 -14.08
N ILE A 249 16.52 -4.32 -13.97
CA ILE A 249 15.52 -5.16 -14.57
C ILE A 249 14.66 -4.33 -15.52
N PRO A 250 14.95 -4.32 -16.83
CA PRO A 250 14.02 -3.78 -17.81
C PRO A 250 12.80 -4.69 -17.95
N TYR A 251 11.61 -4.10 -17.95
CA TYR A 251 10.38 -4.84 -18.19
C TYR A 251 9.49 -4.10 -19.20
N ALA A 252 8.86 -4.87 -20.09
CA ALA A 252 8.00 -4.31 -21.12
C ALA A 252 6.67 -3.81 -20.52
N THR A 253 6.29 -2.57 -20.81
CA THR A 253 5.02 -1.95 -20.37
C THR A 253 3.95 -2.02 -21.45
N SER A 254 4.35 -1.94 -22.72
CA SER A 254 3.44 -2.00 -23.87
C SER A 254 4.05 -2.80 -25.03
N GLY A 255 3.21 -3.26 -25.95
CA GLY A 255 3.66 -3.97 -27.14
C GLY A 255 4.03 -3.04 -28.30
N SER A 256 3.57 -1.79 -28.27
CA SER A 256 3.82 -0.80 -29.32
C SER A 256 3.62 0.63 -28.80
N SER A 257 4.44 1.53 -29.27
CA SER A 257 4.31 2.98 -29.07
C SER A 257 4.65 3.65 -30.39
N SER A 258 4.07 4.80 -30.69
CA SER A 258 4.43 5.64 -31.83
C SER A 258 5.40 6.72 -31.38
N SER A 259 6.54 6.83 -32.07
CA SER A 259 7.54 7.87 -31.83
C SER A 259 8.20 8.28 -33.11
N LYS A 260 8.78 9.49 -33.19
CA LYS A 260 9.61 9.96 -34.31
C LYS A 260 10.95 9.23 -34.37
N THR A 261 11.37 8.67 -33.24
CA THR A 261 12.62 7.91 -33.11
C THR A 261 12.29 6.50 -32.62
N LEU A 262 13.21 5.83 -31.95
CA LEU A 262 12.96 4.51 -31.35
C LEU A 262 11.92 4.68 -30.21
N PRO A 263 10.77 3.97 -30.29
CA PRO A 263 9.77 4.06 -29.23
C PRO A 263 10.25 3.41 -27.93
N SER A 264 10.06 4.08 -26.80
CA SER A 264 10.25 3.46 -25.47
C SER A 264 9.03 2.62 -25.14
N VAL A 265 9.25 1.32 -24.86
CA VAL A 265 8.21 0.36 -24.53
C VAL A 265 8.53 -0.38 -23.22
N ALA A 266 9.50 0.08 -22.48
CA ALA A 266 9.96 -0.54 -21.24
C ALA A 266 10.22 0.51 -20.15
N ASP A 267 9.92 0.12 -18.91
CA ASP A 267 10.40 0.77 -17.70
C ASP A 267 11.44 -0.12 -17.03
N PHE A 268 12.07 0.40 -15.98
CA PHE A 268 13.18 -0.24 -15.29
C PHE A 268 12.88 -0.36 -13.80
N LEU A 269 13.27 -1.50 -13.23
CA LEU A 269 13.41 -1.65 -11.79
C LEU A 269 14.91 -1.65 -11.46
N LEU A 270 15.30 -0.74 -10.60
CA LEU A 270 16.63 -0.71 -10.01
C LEU A 270 16.55 -1.42 -8.65
N TRP A 271 17.17 -2.61 -8.56
CA TRP A 271 17.17 -3.42 -7.36
C TRP A 271 18.48 -3.25 -6.59
N TYR A 272 18.37 -2.72 -5.38
CA TYR A 272 19.47 -2.59 -4.42
C TYR A 272 19.13 -3.31 -3.13
N ALA A 273 20.15 -3.88 -2.49
CA ALA A 273 20.06 -4.46 -1.16
C ALA A 273 20.55 -3.47 -0.10
N ARG A 274 20.12 -3.64 1.14
CA ARG A 274 20.75 -2.97 2.29
C ARG A 274 22.18 -3.46 2.47
N ASP A 275 22.37 -4.79 2.40
CA ASP A 275 23.64 -5.51 2.37
C ASP A 275 23.48 -6.70 1.41
N LYS A 276 24.17 -6.67 0.28
CA LYS A 276 24.04 -7.67 -0.78
C LYS A 276 24.49 -9.07 -0.35
N GLU A 277 25.42 -9.16 0.60
CA GLU A 277 25.87 -10.45 1.11
C GLU A 277 24.83 -11.14 2.00
N ARG A 278 23.87 -10.37 2.52
CA ARG A 278 22.78 -10.85 3.36
C ARG A 278 21.42 -10.81 2.69
N VAL A 279 21.35 -10.35 1.44
CA VAL A 279 20.07 -10.16 0.76
C VAL A 279 19.23 -11.43 0.71
N LYS A 280 17.98 -11.33 1.10
CA LYS A 280 17.02 -12.42 0.94
C LYS A 280 16.62 -12.52 -0.54
N TYR A 281 16.79 -13.72 -1.10
CA TYR A 281 16.47 -13.97 -2.51
C TYR A 281 15.87 -15.34 -2.74
N PHE A 282 14.74 -15.37 -3.45
CA PHE A 282 14.08 -16.57 -3.93
C PHE A 282 14.03 -16.58 -5.45
N GLN A 283 14.58 -17.66 -6.04
CA GLN A 283 14.53 -17.84 -7.49
C GLN A 283 13.11 -18.16 -7.94
N LEU A 284 12.54 -17.32 -8.78
CA LEU A 284 11.26 -17.58 -9.43
C LEU A 284 11.44 -18.36 -10.74
N TYR A 285 10.43 -19.16 -11.07
CA TYR A 285 10.41 -19.98 -12.27
C TYR A 285 9.14 -19.68 -13.08
N GLN A 286 9.32 -19.35 -14.34
CA GLN A 286 8.19 -19.27 -15.26
C GLN A 286 7.69 -20.69 -15.55
N ASN A 287 6.39 -20.89 -15.33
CA ASN A 287 5.76 -22.10 -15.82
C ASN A 287 5.82 -22.09 -17.36
N VAL A 288 6.35 -23.12 -17.92
CA VAL A 288 6.44 -23.32 -19.37
C VAL A 288 5.73 -24.61 -19.71
N ASP A 289 4.81 -24.55 -20.67
CA ASP A 289 4.22 -25.70 -21.29
C ASP A 289 5.27 -26.43 -22.16
N ARG A 290 4.90 -27.56 -22.73
CA ARG A 290 5.78 -28.34 -23.62
C ARG A 290 6.30 -27.50 -24.79
N GLN A 291 5.46 -26.66 -25.37
CA GLN A 291 5.85 -25.73 -26.43
C GLN A 291 6.90 -24.72 -25.96
N GLY A 292 6.74 -24.16 -24.76
CA GLY A 292 7.72 -23.26 -24.17
C GLY A 292 9.05 -23.93 -23.85
N LEU A 293 9.04 -25.19 -23.39
CA LEU A 293 10.25 -26.01 -23.24
C LEU A 293 10.98 -26.20 -24.55
N LEU A 294 10.26 -26.54 -25.62
CA LEU A 294 10.83 -26.71 -26.99
C LEU A 294 11.43 -25.41 -27.54
N GLY A 295 10.90 -24.26 -27.13
CA GLY A 295 11.45 -22.95 -27.48
C GLY A 295 12.76 -22.62 -26.76
N MET A 296 13.14 -23.37 -25.73
CA MET A 296 14.42 -23.18 -25.04
C MET A 296 15.53 -23.92 -25.81
N TRP A 297 16.56 -23.21 -26.26
CA TRP A 297 17.68 -23.76 -27.03
C TRP A 297 18.40 -24.94 -26.35
N THR A 298 18.28 -25.07 -25.00
CA THR A 298 18.82 -26.16 -24.20
C THR A 298 18.01 -27.46 -24.32
N TRP A 299 16.80 -27.38 -24.89
CA TRP A 299 15.93 -28.54 -25.06
C TRP A 299 15.98 -29.04 -26.51
N ALA A 300 16.98 -29.88 -26.82
CA ALA A 300 16.89 -30.75 -27.98
C ALA A 300 15.94 -31.88 -27.60
N ALA A 301 14.63 -31.64 -27.74
CA ALA A 301 13.63 -32.52 -27.19
C ALA A 301 13.60 -33.88 -27.85
N ARG A 302 13.70 -34.90 -27.03
CA ARG A 302 13.51 -36.32 -27.39
C ARG A 302 12.31 -36.84 -26.63
N LEU A 303 11.76 -37.91 -27.16
CA LEU A 303 10.60 -38.57 -26.60
C LEU A 303 10.96 -39.99 -26.18
N GLU A 304 10.55 -40.39 -25.00
CA GLU A 304 10.53 -41.78 -24.60
C GLU A 304 9.09 -42.29 -24.65
N LEU A 305 8.91 -43.35 -25.40
CA LEU A 305 7.63 -44.00 -25.56
C LEU A 305 7.35 -44.95 -24.37
N PRO A 306 6.10 -45.37 -24.13
CA PRO A 306 5.76 -46.27 -23.05
C PRO A 306 6.49 -47.62 -23.06
N ASP A 307 7.01 -48.06 -24.21
CA ASP A 307 7.82 -49.28 -24.37
C ASP A 307 9.32 -49.06 -24.04
N GLY A 308 9.70 -47.82 -23.62
CA GLY A 308 11.08 -47.46 -23.27
C GLY A 308 11.94 -47.09 -24.50
N THR A 309 11.41 -47.12 -25.71
CA THR A 309 12.15 -46.66 -26.89
C THR A 309 12.26 -45.14 -26.93
N THR A 310 13.42 -44.65 -27.37
CA THR A 310 13.68 -43.20 -27.45
C THR A 310 13.85 -42.75 -28.89
N ARG A 311 13.32 -41.60 -29.25
CA ARG A 311 13.46 -40.96 -30.57
C ARG A 311 13.37 -39.44 -30.48
N THR A 312 13.73 -38.78 -31.58
CA THR A 312 13.45 -37.33 -31.72
C THR A 312 11.97 -37.09 -31.98
N LEU A 313 11.46 -35.92 -31.59
CA LEU A 313 10.10 -35.50 -31.89
C LEU A 313 9.92 -35.31 -33.39
N THR A 314 8.76 -35.73 -33.90
CA THR A 314 8.35 -35.44 -35.29
C THR A 314 8.04 -33.94 -35.47
N PRO A 315 7.96 -33.44 -36.72
CA PRO A 315 7.58 -32.05 -36.96
C PRO A 315 6.19 -31.69 -36.38
N GLU A 316 5.23 -32.62 -36.44
CA GLU A 316 3.88 -32.44 -35.87
C GLU A 316 3.92 -32.39 -34.36
N GLU A 317 4.67 -33.26 -33.70
CA GLU A 317 4.86 -33.23 -32.22
C GLU A 317 5.57 -31.96 -31.75
N ARG A 318 6.47 -31.40 -32.56
CA ARG A 318 7.10 -30.11 -32.25
C ARG A 318 6.14 -28.93 -32.42
N ALA A 319 5.24 -29.00 -33.39
CA ALA A 319 4.29 -27.93 -33.67
C ALA A 319 3.17 -27.86 -32.62
N GLU A 320 2.64 -29.02 -32.23
CA GLU A 320 1.52 -29.15 -31.29
C GLU A 320 1.79 -30.24 -30.24
N PRO A 321 2.78 -30.04 -29.31
CA PRO A 321 3.26 -31.13 -28.46
C PRO A 321 2.18 -31.66 -27.50
N ASP A 322 1.27 -30.83 -27.04
CA ASP A 322 0.21 -31.24 -26.10
C ASP A 322 -0.89 -32.08 -26.76
N LYS A 323 -0.96 -32.06 -28.09
CA LYS A 323 -1.96 -32.82 -28.85
C LYS A 323 -1.36 -34.03 -29.56
N ALA A 324 -0.14 -33.88 -30.07
CA ALA A 324 0.47 -34.88 -30.97
C ALA A 324 1.35 -35.91 -30.23
N ILE A 325 1.84 -35.58 -29.03
CA ILE A 325 2.63 -36.53 -28.25
C ILE A 325 1.71 -37.65 -27.72
N PRO A 326 2.05 -38.93 -27.92
CA PRO A 326 1.24 -40.04 -27.45
C PRO A 326 1.07 -40.06 -25.92
N ASP A 327 -0.09 -40.52 -25.47
CA ASP A 327 -0.35 -40.75 -24.07
C ASP A 327 0.67 -41.68 -23.42
N GLY A 328 1.17 -41.35 -22.27
CA GLY A 328 2.18 -42.10 -21.53
C GLY A 328 3.62 -41.91 -22.03
N ALA A 329 3.82 -41.19 -23.13
CA ALA A 329 5.16 -40.80 -23.56
C ALA A 329 5.68 -39.58 -22.76
N ARG A 330 6.99 -39.61 -22.47
CA ARG A 330 7.64 -38.54 -21.67
C ARG A 330 8.66 -37.81 -22.51
N MET A 331 8.58 -36.50 -22.50
CA MET A 331 9.55 -35.64 -23.14
C MET A 331 10.78 -35.47 -22.24
N PHE A 332 11.99 -35.58 -22.81
CA PHE A 332 13.22 -35.38 -22.06
C PHE A 332 14.27 -34.63 -22.87
N ARG A 333 15.25 -34.11 -22.16
CA ARG A 333 16.47 -33.57 -22.77
C ARG A 333 17.69 -34.39 -22.35
N TRP A 334 18.68 -34.41 -23.21
CA TRP A 334 19.99 -34.91 -22.85
C TRP A 334 20.66 -33.97 -21.85
N ALA A 335 21.15 -34.53 -20.76
CA ALA A 335 21.93 -33.83 -19.79
C ALA A 335 23.33 -34.47 -19.70
N ARG A 336 24.32 -33.66 -19.46
CA ARG A 336 25.73 -34.01 -19.57
C ARG A 336 26.19 -34.93 -18.43
N LEU A 337 26.79 -36.06 -18.74
CA LEU A 337 27.40 -37.03 -17.81
C LEU A 337 28.86 -36.78 -17.49
N ALA A 338 29.54 -35.99 -18.28
CA ALA A 338 30.96 -35.67 -18.11
C ALA A 338 31.16 -34.18 -17.80
N SER A 339 32.26 -33.85 -17.15
CA SER A 339 32.69 -32.46 -16.86
C SER A 339 34.18 -32.35 -16.82
N SER A 340 34.70 -31.15 -17.17
CA SER A 340 36.10 -30.83 -17.02
C SER A 340 36.50 -30.80 -15.55
N TRP A 341 37.31 -31.74 -15.12
CA TRP A 341 37.89 -31.77 -13.80
C TRP A 341 39.30 -32.37 -13.87
N THR A 342 40.20 -31.90 -13.01
CA THR A 342 41.62 -32.27 -12.93
C THR A 342 41.90 -33.30 -11.82
N SER A 343 41.08 -34.34 -11.67
CA SER A 343 41.30 -35.39 -10.66
C SER A 343 41.86 -36.67 -11.28
N THR A 344 42.80 -37.29 -10.59
CA THR A 344 43.66 -38.43 -11.06
C THR A 344 43.03 -39.80 -10.83
N THR A 345 41.72 -39.95 -10.69
CA THR A 345 41.13 -41.20 -10.33
C THR A 345 40.22 -41.75 -11.44
N GLY A 346 40.77 -42.61 -12.37
CA GLY A 346 40.04 -43.63 -13.19
C GLY A 346 38.62 -43.42 -13.75
N ARG A 347 38.05 -42.21 -13.66
CA ARG A 347 36.73 -41.83 -14.13
C ARG A 347 36.70 -41.41 -15.59
N SER A 348 37.73 -41.60 -16.34
CA SER A 348 37.85 -41.31 -17.79
C SER A 348 37.81 -42.54 -18.65
N ASP A 349 37.68 -43.74 -18.06
CA ASP A 349 37.59 -44.98 -18.79
C ASP A 349 36.29 -45.06 -19.62
N PRO A 350 36.31 -45.69 -20.79
CA PRO A 350 35.11 -45.88 -21.57
C PRO A 350 34.09 -46.71 -20.82
N TYR A 351 32.83 -46.29 -20.89
CA TYR A 351 31.70 -47.02 -20.28
C TYR A 351 31.03 -47.94 -21.29
N HIS A 352 30.76 -49.21 -20.91
CA HIS A 352 30.10 -50.19 -21.78
C HIS A 352 28.62 -50.28 -21.47
N TRP A 353 27.77 -49.86 -22.43
CA TRP A 353 26.34 -49.88 -22.28
C TRP A 353 25.66 -50.20 -23.61
N ASN A 354 24.60 -51.03 -23.52
CA ASN A 354 23.78 -51.46 -24.65
C ASN A 354 24.61 -52.01 -25.85
N GLY A 355 25.59 -52.91 -25.50
CA GLY A 355 26.44 -53.57 -26.47
C GLY A 355 27.50 -52.69 -27.14
N ARG A 356 27.68 -51.46 -26.66
CA ARG A 356 28.61 -50.48 -27.20
C ARG A 356 29.54 -49.90 -26.13
N SER A 357 30.75 -49.51 -26.56
CA SER A 357 31.70 -48.77 -25.71
C SER A 357 31.58 -47.28 -25.95
N TRP A 358 31.30 -46.51 -24.92
CA TRP A 358 31.16 -45.08 -24.97
C TRP A 358 32.37 -44.40 -24.35
N PRO A 359 33.14 -43.63 -25.11
CA PRO A 359 34.32 -42.98 -24.59
C PRO A 359 33.93 -41.77 -23.72
N CYS A 360 34.69 -41.49 -22.67
CA CYS A 360 34.61 -40.22 -22.00
C CYS A 360 35.14 -39.12 -22.89
N PRO A 361 34.52 -37.93 -22.95
CA PRO A 361 34.99 -36.81 -23.74
C PRO A 361 36.45 -36.46 -23.42
N PRO A 362 37.32 -36.14 -24.40
CA PRO A 362 38.70 -35.77 -24.15
C PRO A 362 38.87 -34.60 -23.20
N GLY A 363 39.69 -34.75 -22.15
CA GLY A 363 39.92 -33.74 -21.15
C GLY A 363 38.78 -33.63 -20.08
N GLU A 364 37.87 -34.59 -20.06
CA GLU A 364 36.78 -34.66 -19.09
C GLU A 364 36.82 -36.00 -18.34
N GLN A 365 35.96 -36.06 -17.29
CA GLN A 365 35.71 -37.29 -16.55
C GLN A 365 34.20 -37.43 -16.29
N TRP A 366 33.79 -38.67 -16.09
CA TRP A 366 32.41 -38.95 -15.71
C TRP A 366 32.05 -38.32 -14.36
N ARG A 367 30.89 -37.74 -14.27
CA ARG A 367 30.39 -37.08 -13.01
C ARG A 367 30.05 -38.11 -11.93
N VAL A 368 29.83 -39.37 -12.32
CA VAL A 368 29.50 -40.46 -11.40
C VAL A 368 30.53 -41.60 -11.58
N SER A 369 30.61 -42.49 -10.61
CA SER A 369 31.44 -43.72 -10.71
C SER A 369 30.89 -44.68 -11.75
N MET A 370 31.66 -45.73 -12.11
CA MET A 370 31.17 -46.81 -12.99
C MET A 370 29.96 -47.50 -12.42
N ASP A 371 29.95 -47.83 -11.13
CA ASP A 371 28.78 -48.39 -10.43
C ASP A 371 27.57 -47.41 -10.48
N GLY A 372 27.81 -46.10 -10.39
CA GLY A 372 26.80 -45.09 -10.61
C GLY A 372 26.27 -45.06 -12.02
N MET A 373 27.11 -45.29 -13.05
CA MET A 373 26.68 -45.45 -14.42
C MET A 373 25.82 -46.69 -14.61
N ASP A 374 26.20 -47.83 -13.99
CA ASP A 374 25.41 -49.09 -14.02
C ASP A 374 24.03 -48.86 -13.42
N ARG A 375 23.96 -48.10 -12.33
CA ARG A 375 22.67 -47.77 -11.71
C ARG A 375 21.81 -46.86 -12.59
N LEU A 376 22.40 -45.84 -13.24
CA LEU A 376 21.69 -45.00 -14.19
C LEU A 376 21.19 -45.81 -15.39
N ALA A 377 21.97 -46.81 -15.84
CA ALA A 377 21.56 -47.75 -16.86
C ALA A 377 20.36 -48.62 -16.43
N ALA A 378 20.42 -49.17 -15.22
CA ALA A 378 19.35 -49.97 -14.63
C ALA A 378 18.04 -49.18 -14.44
N LEU A 379 18.13 -47.89 -14.13
CA LEU A 379 17.00 -46.96 -14.03
C LEU A 379 16.47 -46.47 -15.41
N GLY A 380 17.06 -46.93 -16.52
CA GLY A 380 16.67 -46.49 -17.87
C GLY A 380 17.01 -45.03 -18.14
N ARG A 381 17.96 -44.43 -17.38
CA ARG A 381 18.29 -43.02 -17.44
C ARG A 381 19.38 -42.63 -18.44
N LEU A 382 19.96 -43.65 -19.11
CA LEU A 382 20.97 -43.37 -20.15
C LEU A 382 20.37 -43.30 -21.52
N ASP A 383 20.94 -42.43 -22.36
CA ASP A 383 20.62 -42.33 -23.77
C ASP A 383 21.90 -41.94 -24.56
N GLY A 384 22.08 -42.54 -25.72
CA GLY A 384 23.25 -42.32 -26.60
C GLY A 384 22.94 -41.32 -27.69
N SER A 385 23.93 -40.52 -28.10
CA SER A 385 23.81 -39.70 -29.31
C SER A 385 23.57 -40.54 -30.54
N ASP A 386 22.80 -40.02 -31.52
CA ASP A 386 22.51 -40.72 -32.78
C ASP A 386 23.80 -41.03 -33.60
N SER A 387 24.84 -40.16 -33.47
CA SER A 387 26.20 -40.37 -34.01
C SER A 387 26.97 -41.47 -33.28
N GLY A 388 26.58 -41.79 -32.07
CA GLY A 388 27.25 -42.74 -31.19
C GLY A 388 28.51 -42.23 -30.49
N ASP A 389 28.77 -40.94 -30.52
CA ASP A 389 29.99 -40.37 -29.97
C ASP A 389 29.87 -40.04 -28.49
N TRP A 390 28.65 -39.76 -28.01
CA TRP A 390 28.39 -39.23 -26.67
C TRP A 390 27.30 -39.97 -25.92
N LEU A 391 27.54 -40.22 -24.65
CA LEU A 391 26.55 -40.73 -23.69
C LEU A 391 26.00 -39.62 -22.80
N HIS A 392 24.68 -39.58 -22.65
CA HIS A 392 23.95 -38.61 -21.89
C HIS A 392 23.03 -39.30 -20.88
N TRP A 393 22.55 -38.54 -19.88
CA TRP A 393 21.47 -39.00 -19.04
C TRP A 393 20.20 -38.21 -19.39
N LYS A 394 19.05 -38.86 -19.14
CA LYS A 394 17.74 -38.30 -19.44
C LYS A 394 17.26 -37.45 -18.27
N LEU A 395 16.95 -36.15 -18.54
CA LEU A 395 16.25 -35.26 -17.60
C LEU A 395 14.86 -35.00 -18.20
N TYR A 396 13.82 -35.43 -17.49
CA TYR A 396 12.45 -35.35 -17.98
C TYR A 396 11.80 -34.00 -17.69
N GLU A 397 10.72 -33.73 -18.44
CA GLU A 397 9.96 -32.45 -18.37
C GLU A 397 9.33 -32.20 -16.99
N ASP A 398 8.87 -33.24 -16.31
CA ASP A 398 8.27 -33.21 -14.98
C ASP A 398 9.28 -33.07 -13.81
N GLU A 399 10.57 -33.13 -14.12
CA GLU A 399 11.67 -32.95 -13.17
C GLU A 399 12.29 -31.55 -13.22
N VAL A 400 11.67 -30.63 -13.98
CA VAL A 400 12.18 -29.26 -14.14
C VAL A 400 11.16 -28.27 -13.60
N PRO A 401 11.57 -27.34 -12.74
CA PRO A 401 10.64 -26.35 -12.15
C PRO A 401 10.10 -25.31 -13.16
N GLY A 402 10.59 -25.36 -14.39
CA GLY A 402 10.31 -24.40 -15.44
C GLY A 402 11.54 -23.57 -15.83
N ARG A 403 11.31 -22.46 -16.51
CA ARG A 403 12.38 -21.54 -16.90
C ARG A 403 12.72 -20.59 -15.76
N ARG A 404 13.98 -20.56 -15.35
CA ARG A 404 14.45 -19.58 -14.38
C ARG A 404 14.19 -18.16 -14.85
N MET A 405 13.59 -17.34 -14.02
CA MET A 405 13.48 -15.92 -14.29
C MET A 405 14.87 -15.26 -14.22
N ASN A 406 15.11 -14.38 -15.17
CA ASN A 406 16.30 -13.55 -15.23
C ASN A 406 15.91 -12.06 -15.05
N ASN A 407 16.88 -11.19 -15.22
CA ASN A 407 16.71 -9.74 -15.07
C ASN A 407 16.12 -9.03 -16.30
N VAL A 408 15.55 -9.75 -17.28
CA VAL A 408 14.88 -9.15 -18.44
C VAL A 408 13.48 -9.74 -18.58
N TRP A 409 12.44 -8.90 -18.45
CA TRP A 409 11.06 -9.35 -18.47
C TRP A 409 10.37 -8.91 -19.76
N HIS A 410 10.40 -9.80 -20.74
CA HIS A 410 10.00 -9.50 -22.13
C HIS A 410 8.49 -9.44 -22.39
N LYS A 411 7.67 -10.13 -21.57
CA LYS A 411 6.22 -10.12 -21.80
C LYS A 411 5.66 -8.78 -21.36
N PRO A 412 4.85 -8.09 -22.17
CA PRO A 412 4.20 -6.87 -21.75
C PRO A 412 3.42 -7.09 -20.45
N MET A 413 3.71 -6.24 -19.46
CA MET A 413 3.11 -6.27 -18.15
C MET A 413 2.28 -5.01 -17.99
N ALA A 414 1.02 -5.08 -18.38
CA ALA A 414 0.07 -3.99 -18.22
C ALA A 414 -0.92 -4.32 -17.12
N ALA A 415 -1.30 -3.32 -16.34
CA ALA A 415 -2.38 -3.47 -15.35
C ALA A 415 -3.70 -3.76 -16.07
N THR A 416 -4.36 -4.85 -15.71
CA THR A 416 -5.61 -5.31 -16.32
C THR A 416 -6.84 -4.65 -15.72
N ASP A 417 -6.76 -4.24 -14.47
CA ASP A 417 -7.81 -3.53 -13.73
C ASP A 417 -7.24 -2.20 -13.20
N LYS A 418 -7.08 -1.24 -14.13
CA LYS A 418 -6.56 0.08 -13.80
C LYS A 418 -7.62 0.90 -13.10
N ARG A 419 -7.36 1.28 -11.85
CA ARG A 419 -8.17 2.22 -11.05
C ARG A 419 -7.46 3.55 -10.88
N TYR A 420 -6.14 3.52 -10.90
CA TYR A 420 -5.29 4.70 -10.82
C TYR A 420 -4.60 4.96 -12.15
N VAL A 421 -4.42 6.23 -12.50
CA VAL A 421 -3.97 6.65 -13.84
C VAL A 421 -2.61 6.06 -14.23
N VAL A 422 -1.66 6.04 -13.30
CA VAL A 422 -0.28 5.51 -13.49
C VAL A 422 -0.06 4.16 -12.79
N GLN A 423 -1.10 3.37 -12.63
CA GLN A 423 -1.02 2.11 -11.90
C GLN A 423 -0.07 1.11 -12.57
N THR A 424 0.90 0.64 -11.80
CA THR A 424 1.80 -0.46 -12.17
C THR A 424 1.05 -1.79 -12.21
N ALA A 425 1.47 -2.70 -13.08
CA ALA A 425 0.89 -4.04 -13.16
C ALA A 425 1.18 -4.84 -11.88
N ASP A 426 0.15 -5.49 -11.33
CA ASP A 426 0.26 -6.30 -10.09
C ASP A 426 1.36 -7.35 -10.19
N SER A 427 1.55 -7.95 -11.39
CA SER A 427 2.58 -8.96 -11.63
C SER A 427 4.03 -8.46 -11.52
N VAL A 428 4.28 -7.14 -11.60
CA VAL A 428 5.61 -6.56 -11.39
C VAL A 428 5.92 -6.54 -9.90
N THR A 429 5.03 -5.95 -9.11
CA THR A 429 5.19 -5.86 -7.65
C THR A 429 5.16 -7.24 -6.99
N GLU A 430 4.29 -8.15 -7.44
CA GLU A 430 4.24 -9.53 -6.96
C GLU A 430 5.58 -10.26 -7.12
N ARG A 431 6.23 -10.13 -8.28
CA ARG A 431 7.56 -10.73 -8.49
C ARG A 431 8.60 -10.17 -7.54
N CYS A 432 8.62 -8.84 -7.34
CA CYS A 432 9.54 -8.21 -6.39
C CYS A 432 9.32 -8.74 -4.96
N ILE A 433 8.05 -8.81 -4.51
CA ILE A 433 7.68 -9.33 -3.20
C ILE A 433 8.12 -10.79 -3.03
N LEU A 434 7.83 -11.63 -4.02
CA LEU A 434 8.16 -13.05 -3.97
C LEU A 434 9.67 -13.34 -4.02
N MET A 435 10.44 -12.48 -4.71
CA MET A 435 11.89 -12.64 -4.78
C MET A 435 12.60 -12.21 -3.49
N ALA A 436 12.07 -11.22 -2.75
CA ALA A 436 12.83 -10.52 -1.72
C ALA A 436 12.22 -10.62 -0.30
N SER A 437 11.11 -11.33 -0.12
CA SER A 437 10.45 -11.43 1.18
C SER A 437 9.77 -12.78 1.43
N ASP A 438 9.57 -13.12 2.71
CA ASP A 438 8.77 -14.24 3.17
C ASP A 438 7.36 -13.78 3.60
N PRO A 439 6.37 -14.69 3.70
CA PRO A 439 5.13 -14.40 4.39
C PRO A 439 5.40 -13.86 5.81
N GLY A 440 4.61 -12.89 6.26
CA GLY A 440 4.83 -12.20 7.54
C GLY A 440 5.90 -11.11 7.54
N ASP A 441 6.77 -11.02 6.53
CA ASP A 441 7.71 -9.90 6.39
C ASP A 441 6.98 -8.58 6.14
N LEU A 442 7.64 -7.47 6.46
CA LEU A 442 7.08 -6.13 6.28
C LEU A 442 7.53 -5.52 4.95
N VAL A 443 6.54 -5.10 4.16
CA VAL A 443 6.69 -4.38 2.90
C VAL A 443 6.28 -2.92 3.10
N LEU A 444 7.07 -1.99 2.57
CA LEU A 444 6.75 -0.56 2.58
C LEU A 444 6.64 -0.04 1.14
N ASP A 445 5.59 0.74 0.89
CA ASP A 445 5.45 1.53 -0.34
C ASP A 445 5.19 2.99 0.04
N PRO A 446 6.18 3.88 -0.09
CA PRO A 446 6.06 5.28 0.33
C PRO A 446 5.37 6.17 -0.70
N THR A 447 4.94 5.64 -1.85
CA THR A 447 4.29 6.36 -2.96
C THR A 447 3.23 5.49 -3.61
N CYS A 448 2.24 5.09 -2.81
CA CYS A 448 1.42 3.92 -3.13
C CYS A 448 0.44 4.09 -4.29
N GLY A 449 0.07 5.32 -4.66
CA GLY A 449 -0.95 5.54 -5.68
C GLY A 449 -2.21 4.71 -5.43
N GLY A 450 -2.55 3.82 -6.35
CA GLY A 450 -3.66 2.90 -6.20
C GLY A 450 -3.40 1.66 -5.33
N ALA A 451 -2.37 1.66 -4.48
CA ALA A 451 -1.99 0.60 -3.54
C ALA A 451 -1.69 -0.78 -4.17
N THR A 452 -1.09 -0.80 -5.35
CA THR A 452 -0.75 -2.06 -6.03
C THR A 452 0.18 -2.94 -5.18
N THR A 453 1.19 -2.32 -4.55
CA THR A 453 2.12 -3.03 -3.66
C THR A 453 1.43 -3.59 -2.42
N ALA A 454 0.55 -2.81 -1.78
CA ALA A 454 -0.19 -3.26 -0.59
C ALA A 454 -1.13 -4.43 -0.91
N VAL A 455 -1.84 -4.38 -2.04
CA VAL A 455 -2.71 -5.47 -2.51
C VAL A 455 -1.89 -6.72 -2.81
N ALA A 456 -0.71 -6.58 -3.45
CA ALA A 456 0.18 -7.70 -3.71
C ALA A 456 0.78 -8.26 -2.42
N ALA A 457 1.20 -7.41 -1.47
CA ALA A 457 1.69 -7.83 -0.17
C ALA A 457 0.63 -8.61 0.62
N GLU A 458 -0.59 -8.08 0.66
CA GLU A 458 -1.74 -8.76 1.27
C GLU A 458 -2.00 -10.11 0.61
N LYS A 459 -2.06 -10.15 -0.73
CA LYS A 459 -2.27 -11.38 -1.49
C LYS A 459 -1.30 -12.48 -1.09
N TRP A 460 -0.04 -12.12 -0.85
CA TRP A 460 1.05 -13.04 -0.54
C TRP A 460 1.35 -13.14 0.97
N GLY A 461 0.45 -12.66 1.83
CA GLY A 461 0.53 -12.81 3.28
C GLY A 461 1.68 -12.02 3.93
N ARG A 462 2.08 -10.90 3.32
CA ARG A 462 3.05 -9.97 3.91
C ARG A 462 2.29 -8.92 4.71
N ARG A 463 2.94 -8.37 5.72
CA ARG A 463 2.50 -7.15 6.39
C ARG A 463 2.90 -5.97 5.53
N TRP A 464 2.14 -4.90 5.58
CA TRP A 464 2.43 -3.74 4.77
C TRP A 464 2.16 -2.42 5.48
N ILE A 465 2.96 -1.42 5.12
CA ILE A 465 2.75 -0.01 5.40
C ILE A 465 2.82 0.69 4.04
N THR A 466 1.88 1.57 3.79
CA THR A 466 1.87 2.32 2.55
C THR A 466 1.41 3.74 2.80
N CYS A 467 1.94 4.72 2.06
CA CYS A 467 1.52 6.10 2.19
C CYS A 467 1.38 6.81 0.84
N ASP A 468 0.57 7.84 0.85
CA ASP A 468 0.45 8.78 -0.27
C ASP A 468 0.01 10.15 0.24
N THR A 469 0.42 11.20 -0.47
CA THR A 469 -0.02 12.58 -0.19
C THR A 469 -1.36 12.90 -0.83
N SER A 470 -1.76 12.15 -1.87
CA SER A 470 -3.02 12.35 -2.59
C SER A 470 -4.21 11.74 -1.85
N PRO A 471 -5.22 12.52 -1.48
CA PRO A 471 -6.45 12.00 -0.88
C PRO A 471 -7.22 11.08 -1.85
N VAL A 472 -7.14 11.34 -3.16
CA VAL A 472 -7.72 10.46 -4.19
C VAL A 472 -7.01 9.10 -4.21
N ALA A 473 -5.67 9.10 -4.16
CA ALA A 473 -4.89 7.86 -4.07
C ALA A 473 -5.23 7.06 -2.81
N VAL A 474 -5.26 7.72 -1.64
CA VAL A 474 -5.64 7.10 -0.36
C VAL A 474 -7.06 6.52 -0.41
N SER A 475 -8.01 7.24 -1.02
CA SER A 475 -9.40 6.77 -1.16
C SER A 475 -9.50 5.56 -2.08
N ILE A 476 -8.80 5.56 -3.22
CA ILE A 476 -8.73 4.41 -4.12
C ILE A 476 -8.06 3.22 -3.44
N ALA A 477 -6.96 3.45 -2.70
CA ALA A 477 -6.25 2.43 -1.94
C ALA A 477 -7.18 1.78 -0.90
N ARG A 478 -7.90 2.61 -0.12
CA ARG A 478 -8.90 2.16 0.86
C ARG A 478 -9.98 1.30 0.20
N GLN A 479 -10.58 1.76 -0.89
CA GLN A 479 -11.60 1.02 -1.61
C GLN A 479 -11.06 -0.32 -2.14
N ARG A 480 -9.89 -0.32 -2.81
CA ARG A 480 -9.27 -1.55 -3.33
C ARG A 480 -9.00 -2.57 -2.24
N LEU A 481 -8.41 -2.13 -1.14
CA LEU A 481 -8.05 -2.99 -0.01
C LEU A 481 -9.31 -3.51 0.71
N SER A 482 -10.30 -2.66 0.95
CA SER A 482 -11.54 -3.06 1.62
C SER A 482 -12.36 -4.05 0.81
N THR A 483 -12.32 -4.00 -0.52
CA THR A 483 -13.11 -4.87 -1.41
C THR A 483 -12.32 -6.03 -2.03
N ALA A 484 -11.04 -6.16 -1.71
CA ALA A 484 -10.19 -7.21 -2.27
C ALA A 484 -10.53 -8.59 -1.73
N THR A 485 -10.53 -9.57 -2.63
CA THR A 485 -10.66 -10.98 -2.29
C THR A 485 -9.49 -11.77 -2.86
N PHE A 486 -9.01 -12.74 -2.12
CA PHE A 486 -7.84 -13.53 -2.44
C PHE A 486 -8.10 -15.03 -2.23
N SER A 487 -7.28 -15.84 -2.86
CA SER A 487 -7.18 -17.25 -2.51
C SER A 487 -6.61 -17.39 -1.10
N TYR A 488 -7.12 -18.36 -0.34
CA TYR A 488 -6.52 -18.71 0.94
C TYR A 488 -5.37 -19.71 0.70
N TRP A 489 -4.13 -19.23 0.87
CA TRP A 489 -2.96 -20.09 0.85
C TRP A 489 -2.87 -20.87 2.17
N THR A 490 -2.68 -22.19 2.11
CA THR A 490 -2.61 -23.01 3.30
C THR A 490 -1.38 -22.66 4.12
N LEU A 491 -1.60 -22.25 5.37
CA LEU A 491 -0.52 -21.91 6.30
C LEU A 491 0.23 -23.17 6.72
N ALA A 492 1.55 -23.13 6.70
CA ALA A 492 2.39 -24.23 7.17
C ALA A 492 2.14 -24.52 8.66
N ASP A 493 1.94 -23.48 9.46
CA ASP A 493 1.59 -23.54 10.89
C ASP A 493 0.08 -23.77 11.10
N SER A 494 -0.45 -24.85 10.51
CA SER A 494 -1.84 -25.27 10.67
C SER A 494 -1.98 -26.79 10.54
N ALA A 495 -3.05 -27.36 11.10
CA ALA A 495 -3.32 -28.79 10.99
C ALA A 495 -3.46 -29.25 9.52
N GLU A 496 -4.12 -28.46 8.71
CA GLU A 496 -4.24 -28.71 7.27
C GLU A 496 -2.89 -28.54 6.55
N GLY A 497 -2.09 -27.55 6.98
CA GLY A 497 -0.74 -27.34 6.47
C GLY A 497 0.18 -28.54 6.73
N ALA A 498 0.20 -29.05 7.95
CA ALA A 498 0.98 -30.22 8.29
C ALA A 498 0.59 -31.46 7.45
N ARG A 499 -0.71 -31.62 7.17
CA ARG A 499 -1.21 -32.69 6.30
C ARG A 499 -0.75 -32.52 4.86
N GLN A 500 -0.92 -31.33 4.30
CA GLN A 500 -0.52 -31.03 2.90
C GLN A 500 1.00 -31.06 2.73
N GLU A 501 1.77 -30.63 3.73
CA GLU A 501 3.23 -30.73 3.74
C GLU A 501 3.70 -32.18 3.71
N ALA A 502 3.04 -33.05 4.48
CA ALA A 502 3.28 -34.50 4.45
C ALA A 502 3.03 -35.09 3.05
N GLU A 503 1.94 -34.65 2.38
CA GLU A 503 1.63 -35.07 1.00
C GLU A 503 2.70 -34.60 -0.01
N CYS A 504 3.24 -33.39 0.18
CA CYS A 504 4.25 -32.81 -0.69
C CYS A 504 5.66 -33.38 -0.48
N SER A 505 6.00 -33.70 0.77
CA SER A 505 7.33 -34.17 1.16
C SER A 505 7.46 -35.70 1.21
N GLY A 506 6.33 -36.42 1.25
CA GLY A 506 6.31 -37.86 1.49
C GLY A 506 6.62 -38.25 2.94
N ASN A 507 6.82 -37.27 3.83
CA ASN A 507 7.07 -37.50 5.26
C ASN A 507 5.76 -37.61 6.04
N PRO A 508 5.74 -38.26 7.22
CA PRO A 508 4.56 -38.27 8.07
C PRO A 508 4.20 -36.82 8.52
N PRO A 509 2.89 -36.55 8.73
CA PRO A 509 2.47 -35.24 9.19
C PRO A 509 3.14 -34.86 10.50
N MET A 510 3.59 -33.61 10.61
CA MET A 510 4.18 -33.08 11.84
C MET A 510 3.09 -33.01 12.92
N PRO A 511 3.35 -33.45 14.15
CA PRO A 511 2.39 -33.28 15.24
C PRO A 511 2.24 -31.78 15.58
N PRO A 512 1.10 -31.38 16.19
CA PRO A 512 0.95 -29.99 16.62
C PRO A 512 2.05 -29.63 17.63
N PRO A 513 2.55 -28.38 17.58
CA PRO A 513 3.47 -27.87 18.59
C PRO A 513 2.86 -27.84 19.98
N ASP A 514 3.70 -27.79 21.02
CA ASP A 514 3.24 -27.57 22.39
C ASP A 514 2.48 -26.22 22.43
N GLY A 515 1.18 -26.24 22.70
CA GLY A 515 0.30 -25.08 22.65
C GLY A 515 -0.64 -25.03 21.44
N GLY A 516 -0.54 -25.99 20.51
CA GLY A 516 -1.39 -26.08 19.32
C GLY A 516 -0.82 -25.29 18.12
N TRP A 517 -1.59 -25.26 17.04
CA TRP A 517 -1.24 -24.52 15.82
C TRP A 517 -1.49 -23.02 16.01
N GLY A 518 -0.50 -22.19 15.71
CA GLY A 518 -0.57 -20.74 15.82
C GLY A 518 -1.31 -20.06 14.67
N ASN A 519 -1.41 -20.73 13.53
CA ASN A 519 -1.88 -20.16 12.25
C ASN A 519 -1.13 -18.86 11.86
N ASP A 520 0.15 -18.78 12.21
CA ASP A 520 0.97 -17.60 11.95
C ASP A 520 1.50 -17.62 10.50
N PRO A 521 1.14 -16.63 9.67
CA PRO A 521 1.68 -16.51 8.30
C PRO A 521 3.20 -16.41 8.25
N ALA A 522 3.85 -15.92 9.30
CA ALA A 522 5.30 -15.80 9.36
C ALA A 522 6.02 -17.16 9.34
N GLN A 523 5.32 -18.25 9.63
CA GLN A 523 5.83 -19.61 9.49
C GLN A 523 5.76 -20.12 8.03
N GLY A 524 5.24 -19.31 7.11
CA GLY A 524 5.15 -19.60 5.68
C GLY A 524 3.89 -20.36 5.27
N PHE A 525 3.87 -20.70 3.99
CA PHE A 525 2.80 -21.49 3.35
C PHE A 525 3.30 -22.88 2.99
N VAL A 526 2.38 -23.76 2.70
CA VAL A 526 2.71 -25.04 2.03
C VAL A 526 2.88 -24.74 0.54
N TYR A 527 4.05 -25.05 -0.01
CA TYR A 527 4.38 -24.76 -1.40
C TYR A 527 4.49 -26.06 -2.23
N GLU A 528 4.21 -25.93 -3.52
CA GLU A 528 4.58 -26.97 -4.47
C GLU A 528 6.10 -27.09 -4.53
N ARG A 529 6.56 -28.35 -4.69
CA ARG A 529 7.97 -28.69 -4.74
C ARG A 529 8.27 -29.49 -5.99
N VAL A 530 9.44 -29.27 -6.57
CA VAL A 530 9.95 -30.06 -7.69
C VAL A 530 11.28 -30.68 -7.25
N PRO A 531 11.44 -32.01 -7.38
CA PRO A 531 12.67 -32.68 -6.99
C PRO A 531 13.84 -32.18 -7.85
N GLN A 532 14.96 -31.86 -7.23
CA GLN A 532 16.18 -31.46 -7.94
C GLN A 532 16.95 -32.69 -8.39
N VAL A 533 16.43 -33.34 -9.42
CA VAL A 533 17.01 -34.56 -9.97
C VAL A 533 18.34 -34.24 -10.65
N SER A 534 19.39 -35.01 -10.32
CA SER A 534 20.69 -34.97 -10.97
C SER A 534 21.22 -36.37 -11.19
N ALA A 535 22.15 -36.51 -12.13
CA ALA A 535 22.80 -37.81 -12.38
C ALA A 535 23.42 -38.39 -11.09
N LYS A 536 23.97 -37.53 -10.20
CA LYS A 536 24.59 -37.93 -8.94
C LYS A 536 23.55 -38.52 -7.97
N VAL A 537 22.43 -37.80 -7.77
CA VAL A 537 21.32 -38.21 -6.89
C VAL A 537 20.80 -39.58 -7.32
N LEU A 538 20.55 -39.79 -8.61
CA LEU A 538 20.08 -41.07 -9.15
C LEU A 538 21.12 -42.18 -9.05
N ALA A 539 22.40 -41.87 -9.31
CA ALA A 539 23.48 -42.84 -9.30
C ALA A 539 23.78 -43.37 -7.89
N TYR A 540 23.60 -42.58 -6.85
CA TYR A 540 23.92 -42.98 -5.48
C TYR A 540 22.71 -43.25 -4.61
N ASP A 541 21.51 -43.22 -5.17
CA ASP A 541 20.24 -43.40 -4.44
C ASP A 541 20.06 -42.40 -3.30
N GLU A 542 20.51 -41.21 -3.57
CA GLU A 542 20.34 -40.11 -2.61
C GLU A 542 18.92 -39.55 -2.81
N ASP A 543 18.27 -39.11 -1.72
CA ASP A 543 17.03 -38.38 -1.84
C ASP A 543 17.30 -37.01 -2.49
N PRO A 544 16.54 -36.65 -3.55
CA PRO A 544 16.75 -35.38 -4.21
C PRO A 544 16.35 -34.21 -3.30
N ASP A 545 17.20 -33.20 -3.21
CA ASP A 545 16.77 -31.92 -2.69
C ASP A 545 15.52 -31.44 -3.46
N SER A 546 14.64 -30.73 -2.82
CA SER A 546 13.45 -30.19 -3.46
C SER A 546 13.57 -28.69 -3.67
N ILE A 547 13.22 -28.22 -4.87
CA ILE A 547 13.07 -26.81 -5.17
C ILE A 547 11.66 -26.40 -4.78
N MET A 548 11.55 -25.51 -3.79
CA MET A 548 10.28 -24.93 -3.36
C MET A 548 9.87 -23.82 -4.34
N LEU A 549 8.65 -23.88 -4.84
CA LEU A 549 8.10 -22.89 -5.77
C LEU A 549 7.29 -21.87 -4.98
N VAL A 550 7.95 -20.77 -4.55
CA VAL A 550 7.37 -19.74 -3.69
C VAL A 550 6.19 -19.00 -4.32
N ASP A 551 6.05 -19.08 -5.65
CA ASP A 551 4.92 -18.52 -6.42
C ASP A 551 3.76 -19.52 -6.60
N ARG A 552 3.85 -20.74 -6.04
CA ARG A 552 2.84 -21.80 -6.14
C ARG A 552 2.49 -22.37 -4.76
N PRO A 553 1.89 -21.59 -3.88
CA PRO A 553 1.38 -22.11 -2.61
C PRO A 553 0.14 -22.97 -2.82
N ARG A 554 -0.04 -23.97 -1.98
CA ARG A 554 -1.24 -24.79 -1.92
C ARG A 554 -2.41 -23.96 -1.42
N THR A 555 -3.60 -24.22 -1.96
CA THR A 555 -4.81 -23.48 -1.60
C THR A 555 -5.75 -24.30 -0.73
N ARG A 556 -6.36 -23.66 0.25
CA ARG A 556 -7.52 -24.20 0.96
C ARG A 556 -8.78 -23.90 0.15
N ARG A 557 -9.46 -24.96 -0.26
CA ARG A 557 -10.66 -24.84 -1.11
C ARG A 557 -11.86 -24.37 -0.27
N ARG A 558 -12.79 -23.66 -0.92
CA ARG A 558 -14.07 -23.20 -0.34
C ARG A 558 -13.92 -22.13 0.75
N VAL A 559 -12.80 -21.49 0.85
CA VAL A 559 -12.57 -20.34 1.75
C VAL A 559 -12.22 -19.13 0.89
N THR A 560 -12.98 -18.06 1.06
CA THR A 560 -12.65 -16.76 0.50
C THR A 560 -11.84 -15.97 1.52
N ARG A 561 -10.68 -15.49 1.14
CA ARG A 561 -9.87 -14.63 1.99
C ARG A 561 -10.10 -13.17 1.61
N VAL A 562 -10.32 -12.34 2.63
CA VAL A 562 -10.41 -10.87 2.53
C VAL A 562 -9.13 -10.23 3.08
N THR A 563 -8.96 -8.95 2.85
CA THR A 563 -7.85 -8.17 3.39
C THR A 563 -7.87 -8.20 4.91
N SER A 564 -6.69 -8.30 5.51
CA SER A 564 -6.50 -8.19 6.96
C SER A 564 -6.92 -6.80 7.46
N PRO A 565 -7.26 -6.64 8.76
CA PRO A 565 -7.59 -5.35 9.34
C PRO A 565 -6.52 -4.30 9.05
N LEU A 566 -6.95 -3.09 8.75
CA LEU A 566 -6.06 -1.99 8.46
C LEU A 566 -6.47 -0.71 9.21
N THR A 567 -5.49 0.15 9.44
CA THR A 567 -5.70 1.51 9.93
C THR A 567 -5.50 2.51 8.79
N VAL A 568 -6.29 3.57 8.80
CA VAL A 568 -5.98 4.78 8.03
C VAL A 568 -5.45 5.82 9.00
N GLU A 569 -4.25 6.33 8.70
CA GLU A 569 -3.50 7.18 9.60
C GLU A 569 -3.13 8.50 8.93
N SER A 570 -2.79 9.50 9.73
CA SER A 570 -2.25 10.76 9.24
C SER A 570 -1.33 11.41 10.28
N GLU A 571 -0.59 12.41 9.86
CA GLU A 571 0.26 13.23 10.75
C GLU A 571 -0.54 14.13 11.68
N GLN A 572 -1.86 14.17 11.57
CA GLN A 572 -2.74 15.02 12.36
C GLN A 572 -3.71 14.19 13.19
N PRO A 573 -3.99 14.59 14.45
CA PRO A 573 -4.97 13.91 15.28
C PRO A 573 -6.38 14.04 14.66
N TRP A 574 -7.20 13.00 14.83
CA TRP A 574 -8.61 13.03 14.42
C TRP A 574 -9.50 13.73 15.45
N ALA A 575 -9.25 13.47 16.73
CA ALA A 575 -10.03 14.03 17.83
C ALA A 575 -9.35 15.27 18.39
N THR A 576 -10.17 16.16 18.87
CA THR A 576 -9.75 17.34 19.60
C THR A 576 -8.91 16.94 20.79
N ILE A 577 -7.74 17.55 20.88
CA ILE A 577 -6.97 17.54 22.10
C ILE A 577 -7.38 18.81 22.84
N ILE A 578 -8.26 18.66 23.83
CA ILE A 578 -8.62 19.76 24.72
C ILE A 578 -7.38 20.10 25.55
N PRO A 579 -6.92 21.35 25.56
CA PRO A 579 -5.87 21.74 26.48
C PRO A 579 -6.31 21.39 27.91
N LEU A 580 -5.46 20.77 28.71
CA LEU A 580 -5.76 20.55 30.14
C LEU A 580 -5.96 21.91 30.80
N GLU A 581 -7.01 22.07 31.62
CA GLU A 581 -7.25 23.26 32.38
C GLU A 581 -5.97 23.69 33.14
N GLY A 582 -5.40 24.84 32.77
CA GLY A 582 -4.18 25.39 33.37
C GLY A 582 -2.91 25.33 32.51
N SER A 583 -2.99 24.89 31.21
CA SER A 583 -1.91 25.17 30.26
C SER A 583 -2.05 26.60 29.74
N ASP A 584 -0.94 27.36 29.73
CA ASP A 584 -0.92 28.69 29.12
C ASP A 584 -1.41 28.61 27.67
N ASP A 585 -2.46 29.37 27.34
CA ASP A 585 -3.24 29.32 26.09
C ASP A 585 -2.45 29.65 24.79
N GLU A 586 -1.14 29.92 24.91
CA GLU A 586 -0.31 30.32 23.77
C GLU A 586 -0.09 29.24 22.70
N THR A 587 -0.47 27.97 22.97
CA THR A 587 -0.17 26.84 22.04
C THR A 587 -1.26 26.51 21.03
N VAL A 588 -2.42 27.13 21.16
CA VAL A 588 -3.62 26.77 20.36
C VAL A 588 -3.74 27.61 19.09
N VAL A 589 -3.22 28.82 19.11
CA VAL A 589 -3.20 29.75 17.97
C VAL A 589 -1.81 29.82 17.37
N ALA A 590 -1.75 29.90 16.04
CA ALA A 590 -0.49 29.99 15.33
C ALA A 590 0.23 31.31 15.62
N HIS A 591 1.53 31.28 15.81
CA HIS A 591 2.39 32.45 16.05
C HIS A 591 3.66 32.42 15.19
N GLY A 592 4.24 33.59 14.94
CA GLY A 592 5.53 33.74 14.27
C GLY A 592 5.53 33.40 12.77
N ASP A 593 6.58 32.75 12.32
CA ASP A 593 6.84 32.46 10.89
C ASP A 593 5.71 31.71 10.19
N PHE A 594 4.98 30.86 10.93
CA PHE A 594 3.83 30.12 10.39
C PHE A 594 2.65 31.06 10.09
N THR A 595 2.33 31.95 10.99
CA THR A 595 1.25 32.93 10.79
C THR A 595 1.57 33.85 9.62
N GLU A 596 2.81 34.29 9.49
CA GLU A 596 3.26 35.08 8.33
C GLU A 596 3.13 34.33 7.01
N ALA A 597 3.44 33.01 7.00
CA ALA A 597 3.29 32.19 5.82
C ALA A 597 1.81 31.99 5.45
N VAL A 598 0.92 31.80 6.42
CA VAL A 598 -0.54 31.73 6.21
C VAL A 598 -1.08 33.07 5.69
N GLU A 599 -0.66 34.20 6.26
CA GLU A 599 -1.03 35.54 5.82
C GLU A 599 -0.66 35.78 4.35
N ALA A 600 0.60 35.52 4.01
CA ALA A 600 1.09 35.65 2.64
C ALA A 600 0.32 34.74 1.68
N SER A 601 -0.01 33.53 2.10
CA SER A 601 -0.79 32.57 1.31
C SER A 601 -2.23 33.02 1.09
N LEU A 602 -2.91 33.49 2.12
CA LEU A 602 -4.29 34.00 2.03
C LEU A 602 -4.42 35.20 1.09
N LEU A 603 -3.38 36.05 1.07
CA LEU A 603 -3.35 37.21 0.18
C LEU A 603 -3.01 36.88 -1.27
N ASN A 604 -2.27 35.81 -1.49
CA ASN A 604 -1.79 35.42 -2.84
C ASN A 604 -2.65 34.35 -3.51
N HIS A 605 -3.46 33.62 -2.76
CA HIS A 605 -4.23 32.49 -3.28
C HIS A 605 -5.71 32.63 -2.96
N ALA A 606 -6.56 32.25 -3.91
CA ALA A 606 -7.99 32.13 -3.65
C ALA A 606 -8.28 30.90 -2.77
N ILE A 607 -9.33 31.00 -1.96
CA ILE A 607 -9.89 29.89 -1.20
C ILE A 607 -10.99 29.29 -2.07
N ASN A 608 -10.83 28.02 -2.45
CA ASN A 608 -11.82 27.34 -3.26
C ASN A 608 -13.06 26.98 -2.43
N GLY A 609 -14.21 27.46 -2.87
CA GLY A 609 -15.50 27.29 -2.18
C GLY A 609 -16.24 26.01 -2.45
N GLY A 610 -15.77 25.16 -3.37
CA GLY A 610 -16.44 23.90 -3.70
C GLY A 610 -16.97 23.82 -5.13
N ARG A 611 -18.04 23.06 -5.33
CA ARG A 611 -18.53 22.54 -6.62
C ARG A 611 -18.87 23.61 -7.69
N ASP A 612 -19.26 24.78 -7.29
CA ASP A 612 -19.68 25.86 -8.22
C ASP A 612 -18.54 26.84 -8.61
N ASN A 613 -17.29 26.51 -8.30
CA ASN A 613 -16.11 27.33 -8.63
C ASN A 613 -16.17 28.78 -8.12
N ALA A 614 -16.90 29.05 -7.05
CA ALA A 614 -16.96 30.34 -6.40
C ALA A 614 -15.73 30.53 -5.50
N ASP A 615 -14.68 31.17 -6.02
CA ASP A 615 -13.47 31.43 -5.28
C ASP A 615 -13.60 32.64 -4.36
N MET A 616 -13.23 32.45 -3.10
CA MET A 616 -13.07 33.55 -2.16
C MET A 616 -11.64 34.11 -2.26
N THR A 617 -11.50 35.34 -2.70
CA THR A 617 -10.20 35.99 -2.78
C THR A 617 -10.05 37.04 -1.68
N VAL A 618 -9.15 36.79 -0.74
CA VAL A 618 -8.82 37.76 0.31
C VAL A 618 -8.07 38.95 -0.30
N ARG A 619 -8.53 40.17 0.00
CA ARG A 619 -7.95 41.41 -0.50
C ARG A 619 -7.08 42.11 0.51
N THR A 620 -7.56 42.14 1.77
CA THR A 620 -6.81 42.74 2.86
C THR A 620 -6.95 41.89 4.12
N LEU A 621 -5.90 41.86 4.91
CA LEU A 621 -5.88 41.30 6.26
C LEU A 621 -5.42 42.39 7.20
N GLU A 622 -6.24 42.73 8.16
CA GLU A 622 -5.94 43.67 9.25
C GLU A 622 -5.99 42.92 10.56
N PRO A 623 -5.11 43.18 11.52
CA PRO A 623 -5.20 42.57 12.82
C PRO A 623 -6.61 42.76 13.42
N TRP A 624 -7.12 41.71 14.10
CA TRP A 624 -8.43 41.80 14.73
C TRP A 624 -8.44 42.95 15.74
N PRO A 625 -9.43 43.87 15.74
CA PRO A 625 -9.36 45.14 16.45
C PRO A 625 -9.50 45.04 17.98
N SER A 626 -9.83 43.89 18.52
CA SER A 626 -9.93 43.68 19.99
C SER A 626 -8.89 42.64 20.44
N ASP A 627 -8.52 42.68 21.73
CA ASP A 627 -7.70 41.65 22.34
C ASP A 627 -8.46 40.31 22.21
N SER A 628 -8.06 39.48 21.30
CA SER A 628 -8.60 38.14 21.05
C SER A 628 -7.50 37.12 21.16
N ASN A 629 -7.78 36.03 21.81
CA ASN A 629 -6.88 34.87 21.85
C ASN A 629 -7.09 33.93 20.66
N LEU A 630 -8.20 34.06 19.94
CA LEU A 630 -8.58 33.15 18.86
C LEU A 630 -8.58 33.82 17.48
N LEU A 631 -8.98 35.10 17.38
CA LEU A 631 -9.11 35.79 16.12
C LEU A 631 -7.82 36.55 15.77
N ALA A 632 -7.20 36.15 14.64
CA ALA A 632 -5.95 36.76 14.17
C ALA A 632 -6.21 38.04 13.38
N TRP A 633 -7.15 37.99 12.43
CA TRP A 633 -7.37 39.05 11.46
C TRP A 633 -8.85 39.32 11.18
N LYS A 634 -9.09 40.55 10.70
CA LYS A 634 -10.26 40.96 9.94
C LYS A 634 -9.89 40.94 8.47
N ALA A 635 -10.56 40.13 7.66
CA ALA A 635 -10.34 40.02 6.24
C ALA A 635 -11.41 40.76 5.46
N THR A 636 -11.03 41.48 4.40
CA THR A 636 -11.94 41.83 3.32
C THR A 636 -11.70 40.89 2.15
N TYR A 637 -12.76 40.41 1.57
CA TYR A 637 -12.67 39.44 0.47
C TYR A 637 -13.68 39.72 -0.62
N THR A 638 -13.39 39.28 -1.81
CA THR A 638 -14.26 39.30 -2.98
C THR A 638 -14.51 37.90 -3.46
N ILE A 639 -15.56 37.73 -4.20
CA ILE A 639 -16.06 36.46 -4.69
C ILE A 639 -15.92 36.43 -6.20
N ASN A 640 -15.30 35.40 -6.78
CA ASN A 640 -15.06 35.26 -8.21
C ASN A 640 -14.52 36.53 -8.89
N GLY A 641 -13.71 37.31 -8.19
CA GLY A 641 -13.21 38.58 -8.69
C GLY A 641 -14.26 39.69 -8.84
N GLY A 642 -15.44 39.52 -8.25
CA GLY A 642 -16.53 40.51 -8.26
C GLY A 642 -16.15 41.81 -7.56
N ALA A 643 -16.95 42.86 -7.78
CA ALA A 643 -16.71 44.19 -7.20
C ALA A 643 -17.28 44.37 -5.78
N ALA A 644 -18.11 43.44 -5.29
CA ALA A 644 -18.66 43.49 -3.95
C ALA A 644 -17.61 42.99 -2.93
N GLU A 645 -17.36 43.79 -1.90
CA GLU A 645 -16.49 43.43 -0.80
C GLU A 645 -17.29 42.92 0.38
N HIS A 646 -16.85 41.84 0.98
CA HIS A 646 -17.40 41.19 2.15
C HIS A 646 -16.39 41.20 3.27
N THR A 647 -16.83 40.98 4.50
CA THR A 647 -15.95 40.98 5.69
C THR A 647 -16.03 39.64 6.42
N ALA A 648 -14.89 39.08 6.76
CA ALA A 648 -14.76 37.88 7.58
C ALA A 648 -13.83 38.12 8.78
N ALA A 649 -14.10 37.46 9.89
CA ALA A 649 -13.13 37.26 10.97
C ALA A 649 -12.31 36.01 10.63
N VAL A 650 -10.99 36.06 10.86
CA VAL A 650 -10.09 34.95 10.54
C VAL A 650 -9.46 34.41 11.81
N MET A 651 -9.63 33.13 12.00
CA MET A 651 -8.97 32.35 13.04
C MET A 651 -7.96 31.41 12.38
N VAL A 652 -6.71 31.37 12.87
CA VAL A 652 -5.68 30.47 12.36
C VAL A 652 -5.26 29.53 13.49
N ALA A 653 -5.51 28.24 13.30
CA ALA A 653 -5.08 27.23 14.27
C ALA A 653 -3.59 26.89 14.07
N ALA A 654 -2.91 26.54 15.16
CA ALA A 654 -1.53 26.06 15.09
C ALA A 654 -1.40 24.76 14.30
N GLU A 655 -0.20 24.44 13.80
CA GLU A 655 0.06 23.30 12.88
C GLU A 655 -0.39 21.95 13.43
N ASP A 656 -0.33 21.75 14.72
CA ASP A 656 -0.61 20.50 15.41
C ASP A 656 -2.00 20.46 16.08
N VAL A 657 -2.83 21.49 15.84
CA VAL A 657 -4.16 21.62 16.45
C VAL A 657 -5.25 21.12 15.51
N THR A 658 -6.08 20.21 16.00
CA THR A 658 -7.38 19.88 15.41
C THR A 658 -8.42 20.81 16.03
N VAL A 659 -9.05 21.64 15.22
CA VAL A 659 -10.00 22.67 15.70
C VAL A 659 -11.28 22.03 16.22
N PRO A 660 -11.59 22.17 17.53
CA PRO A 660 -12.81 21.63 18.12
C PRO A 660 -14.01 22.55 17.89
N GLY A 661 -15.20 22.00 17.98
CA GLY A 661 -16.43 22.78 17.90
C GLY A 661 -16.56 23.84 19.00
N GLU A 662 -15.99 23.58 20.17
CA GLU A 662 -15.99 24.57 21.29
C GLU A 662 -15.18 25.81 20.92
N MET A 663 -13.99 25.65 20.34
CA MET A 663 -13.14 26.76 19.89
C MET A 663 -13.83 27.60 18.81
N VAL A 664 -14.50 26.94 17.85
CA VAL A 664 -15.30 27.61 16.81
C VAL A 664 -16.45 28.44 17.45
N ARG A 665 -17.14 27.83 18.43
CA ARG A 665 -18.24 28.53 19.15
C ARG A 665 -17.72 29.69 19.96
N GLU A 666 -16.55 29.62 20.56
CA GLU A 666 -15.91 30.68 21.31
C GLU A 666 -15.47 31.82 20.41
N ALA A 667 -14.77 31.54 19.30
CA ALA A 667 -14.42 32.53 18.29
C ALA A 667 -15.67 33.26 17.74
N ALA A 668 -16.75 32.53 17.48
CA ALA A 668 -18.02 33.13 17.04
C ALA A 668 -18.67 34.01 18.11
N ARG A 669 -18.53 33.69 19.42
CA ARG A 669 -18.96 34.55 20.52
C ARG A 669 -18.12 35.84 20.57
N GLU A 670 -16.80 35.75 20.45
CA GLU A 670 -15.92 36.92 20.38
C GLU A 670 -16.33 37.86 19.26
N ILE A 671 -16.69 37.36 18.07
CA ILE A 671 -17.23 38.19 16.99
C ILE A 671 -18.54 38.85 17.40
N THR A 672 -19.43 38.12 18.06
CA THR A 672 -20.74 38.62 18.45
C THR A 672 -20.65 39.69 19.55
N ASP A 673 -19.70 39.54 20.46
CA ASP A 673 -19.47 40.47 21.59
C ASP A 673 -18.60 41.67 21.18
N SER A 674 -17.92 41.58 20.02
CA SER A 674 -17.10 42.66 19.45
C SER A 674 -17.97 43.81 18.87
N ALA A 675 -17.42 45.01 18.86
CA ALA A 675 -17.98 46.16 18.11
C ALA A 675 -17.88 45.98 16.58
N GLU A 676 -17.02 45.10 16.13
CA GLU A 676 -16.81 44.80 14.73
C GLU A 676 -17.87 43.80 14.20
N ARG A 677 -18.29 43.96 12.97
CA ARG A 677 -19.23 43.08 12.34
C ARG A 677 -18.50 42.18 11.33
N ALA A 678 -18.68 40.88 11.50
CA ALA A 678 -18.37 39.89 10.50
C ALA A 678 -19.54 38.88 10.46
N ASP A 679 -19.98 38.55 9.28
CA ASP A 679 -21.03 37.57 9.09
C ASP A 679 -20.43 36.17 8.83
N VAL A 680 -19.14 36.11 8.52
CA VAL A 680 -18.36 34.88 8.26
C VAL A 680 -17.18 34.80 9.22
N LEU A 681 -17.01 33.63 9.85
CA LEU A 681 -15.81 33.22 10.55
C LEU A 681 -15.02 32.27 9.64
N LEU A 682 -13.90 32.72 9.10
CA LEU A 682 -12.99 31.88 8.34
C LEU A 682 -12.01 31.21 9.31
N VAL A 683 -12.15 29.91 9.48
CA VAL A 683 -11.26 29.10 10.31
C VAL A 683 -10.27 28.39 9.44
N VAL A 684 -9.00 28.69 9.60
CA VAL A 684 -7.89 28.17 8.81
C VAL A 684 -7.13 27.15 9.64
N ALA A 685 -7.15 25.90 9.26
CA ALA A 685 -6.56 24.81 10.02
C ALA A 685 -6.15 23.62 9.13
N TYR A 686 -5.27 22.76 9.62
CA TYR A 686 -4.94 21.49 8.96
C TYR A 686 -5.99 20.41 9.23
N ALA A 687 -6.68 20.46 10.36
CA ALA A 687 -7.69 19.49 10.73
C ALA A 687 -8.82 20.11 11.54
N PHE A 688 -10.02 19.54 11.40
CA PHE A 688 -11.20 19.92 12.15
C PHE A 688 -11.76 18.69 12.87
N ALA A 689 -12.22 18.88 14.11
CA ALA A 689 -12.96 17.85 14.81
C ALA A 689 -14.36 17.68 14.19
N ALA A 690 -14.94 16.50 14.34
CA ALA A 690 -16.24 16.16 13.78
C ALA A 690 -17.40 17.01 14.35
N ASP A 691 -17.21 17.66 15.48
CA ASP A 691 -18.17 18.54 16.15
C ASP A 691 -17.99 20.04 15.82
N ALA A 692 -17.05 20.38 14.93
CA ALA A 692 -16.84 21.76 14.49
C ALA A 692 -18.02 22.21 13.60
N PRO A 693 -18.86 23.16 14.06
CA PRO A 693 -20.11 23.51 13.39
C PRO A 693 -19.85 24.34 12.11
N ALA A 694 -20.76 24.24 11.13
CA ALA A 694 -20.79 25.10 9.96
C ALA A 694 -21.44 26.45 10.22
N THR A 695 -22.25 26.57 11.29
CA THR A 695 -22.90 27.81 11.69
C THR A 695 -22.95 27.96 13.22
N VAL A 696 -22.78 29.18 13.72
CA VAL A 696 -22.97 29.52 15.14
C VAL A 696 -23.85 30.74 15.24
N GLY A 697 -25.10 30.55 15.60
CA GLY A 697 -26.08 31.64 15.60
C GLY A 697 -26.27 32.23 14.20
N ARG A 698 -25.91 33.49 13.99
CA ARG A 698 -25.96 34.16 12.68
C ARG A 698 -24.67 34.10 11.89
N ILE A 699 -23.60 33.59 12.52
CA ILE A 699 -22.26 33.58 11.92
C ILE A 699 -22.10 32.28 11.12
N THR A 700 -21.79 32.40 9.85
CA THR A 700 -21.43 31.26 9.00
C THR A 700 -19.95 30.93 9.21
N VAL A 701 -19.63 29.68 9.40
CA VAL A 701 -18.27 29.20 9.63
C VAL A 701 -17.72 28.57 8.36
N ALA A 702 -16.74 29.22 7.77
CA ALA A 702 -15.99 28.68 6.64
C ALA A 702 -14.77 27.93 7.16
N ARG A 703 -14.81 26.61 7.11
CA ARG A 703 -13.72 25.72 7.58
C ARG A 703 -12.74 25.49 6.44
N ALA A 704 -11.73 26.35 6.34
CA ALA A 704 -10.69 26.29 5.33
C ALA A 704 -9.58 25.35 5.77
N GLN A 705 -9.54 24.15 5.20
CA GLN A 705 -8.45 23.21 5.42
C GLN A 705 -7.22 23.66 4.64
N MET A 706 -6.12 23.86 5.36
CA MET A 706 -4.83 24.22 4.79
C MET A 706 -4.17 23.04 4.09
N ASN A 707 -3.49 23.33 3.01
CA ASN A 707 -2.56 22.39 2.40
C ASN A 707 -1.26 22.35 3.23
N ARG A 708 -0.78 21.15 3.55
CA ARG A 708 0.46 20.94 4.33
C ARG A 708 1.70 21.50 3.67
N ASP A 709 1.70 21.65 2.35
CA ASP A 709 2.84 22.15 1.57
C ASP A 709 3.01 23.66 1.63
N LEU A 710 2.09 24.39 2.28
CA LEU A 710 2.19 25.83 2.52
C LEU A 710 3.50 26.25 3.21
N MET A 711 4.09 25.32 3.99
CA MET A 711 5.35 25.60 4.70
C MET A 711 6.62 25.40 3.86
N ILE A 712 6.49 24.94 2.62
CA ILE A 712 7.64 24.82 1.71
C ILE A 712 7.75 26.13 0.93
N ARG A 713 8.50 27.09 1.44
CA ARG A 713 8.70 28.45 0.90
C ARG A 713 9.00 28.50 -0.61
N GLU A 714 9.64 27.47 -1.16
CA GLU A 714 10.06 27.43 -2.57
C GLU A 714 8.94 27.02 -3.53
N LEU A 715 7.82 26.50 -3.03
CA LEU A 715 6.68 26.08 -3.83
C LEU A 715 5.53 27.10 -3.83
N SER A 716 5.52 28.06 -2.90
CA SER A 716 4.44 29.04 -2.76
C SER A 716 4.38 30.06 -3.89
N ASP A 717 5.51 30.40 -4.52
CA ASP A 717 5.61 31.48 -5.48
C ASP A 717 5.20 31.12 -6.94
N GLU A 718 5.19 29.84 -7.30
CA GLU A 718 4.94 29.43 -8.69
C GLU A 718 3.55 28.80 -8.96
N THR A 719 2.76 28.52 -7.96
CA THR A 719 1.54 27.71 -8.13
C THR A 719 0.24 28.47 -7.86
N GLY A 720 -0.02 29.54 -8.50
CA GLY A 720 -1.21 30.43 -8.45
C GLY A 720 -2.60 29.88 -8.11
N HIS A 721 -2.79 28.69 -7.55
CA HIS A 721 -4.10 28.11 -7.24
C HIS A 721 -4.10 27.24 -5.96
N GLU A 722 -5.06 27.52 -5.07
CA GLU A 722 -5.67 26.60 -4.08
C GLU A 722 -4.79 26.15 -2.89
N ALA A 723 -4.33 27.11 -2.10
CA ALA A 723 -3.70 26.82 -0.81
C ALA A 723 -4.69 26.33 0.26
N PHE A 724 -5.99 26.57 0.04
CA PHE A 724 -7.08 26.31 1.00
C PHE A 724 -8.31 25.74 0.31
N VAL A 725 -8.96 24.77 0.97
CA VAL A 725 -10.20 24.13 0.53
C VAL A 725 -11.20 24.17 1.68
N ILE A 726 -12.41 24.65 1.44
CA ILE A 726 -13.49 24.64 2.44
C ILE A 726 -14.07 23.23 2.57
N ILE A 727 -14.18 22.74 3.79
CA ILE A 727 -14.71 21.41 4.10
C ILE A 727 -16.20 21.55 4.46
N GLY A 728 -17.03 20.71 3.82
CA GLY A 728 -18.43 20.59 4.13
C GLY A 728 -18.79 19.67 5.33
N GLU A 729 -20.04 19.54 5.64
CA GLU A 729 -20.59 18.55 6.58
C GLU A 729 -21.43 17.51 5.85
N PRO A 730 -21.44 16.25 6.34
CA PRO A 730 -22.43 15.27 5.88
C PRO A 730 -23.85 15.69 6.27
N ASP A 731 -24.75 15.72 5.31
CA ASP A 731 -26.18 15.88 5.55
C ASP A 731 -26.79 14.51 5.84
N ILE A 732 -27.07 14.26 7.11
CA ILE A 732 -27.54 12.95 7.58
C ILE A 732 -28.89 13.06 8.28
N ARG A 733 -29.73 12.06 8.05
CA ARG A 733 -31.01 11.87 8.73
C ARG A 733 -30.99 10.54 9.49
N ILE A 734 -31.30 10.58 10.78
CA ILE A 734 -31.54 9.39 11.59
C ILE A 734 -33.02 9.00 11.41
N ILE A 735 -33.24 7.76 10.99
CA ILE A 735 -34.56 7.17 10.83
C ILE A 735 -34.78 6.24 12.03
N ASP A 736 -35.78 6.48 12.82
CA ASP A 736 -36.12 5.77 14.06
C ASP A 736 -37.46 5.03 14.02
N ASP A 737 -38.08 4.93 12.83
CA ASP A 737 -39.39 4.27 12.60
C ASP A 737 -39.22 2.77 12.21
N TYR A 738 -38.36 2.07 12.94
CA TYR A 738 -38.15 0.64 12.76
C TYR A 738 -38.66 -0.18 13.95
N PRO A 739 -39.08 -1.46 13.74
CA PRO A 739 -39.38 -2.37 14.83
C PRO A 739 -38.17 -2.54 15.77
N ASP A 740 -38.44 -2.91 17.04
CA ASP A 740 -37.42 -3.18 18.05
C ASP A 740 -36.53 -1.98 18.43
N GLU A 741 -37.04 -0.74 18.27
CA GLU A 741 -36.33 0.51 18.55
C GLU A 741 -35.05 0.71 17.71
N GLN A 742 -34.90 -0.02 16.60
CA GLN A 742 -33.74 0.10 15.72
C GLN A 742 -33.74 1.44 14.97
N ILE A 743 -32.53 1.91 14.63
CA ILE A 743 -32.32 3.15 13.88
C ILE A 743 -31.55 2.86 12.58
N ALA A 744 -31.74 3.71 11.59
CA ALA A 744 -30.96 3.74 10.38
C ALA A 744 -30.42 5.15 10.11
N VAL A 745 -29.39 5.26 9.29
CA VAL A 745 -28.79 6.53 8.88
C VAL A 745 -28.93 6.65 7.37
N GLU A 746 -29.54 7.75 6.93
CA GLU A 746 -29.64 8.12 5.52
C GLU A 746 -28.74 9.32 5.24
N ILE A 747 -28.00 9.25 4.14
CA ILE A 747 -27.15 10.34 3.64
C ILE A 747 -27.90 11.01 2.50
N SER A 748 -28.24 12.29 2.67
CA SER A 748 -28.90 13.10 1.62
C SER A 748 -27.86 13.80 0.72
N GLY A 749 -26.66 14.01 1.23
CA GLY A 749 -25.57 14.71 0.56
C GLY A 749 -24.56 15.24 1.58
N TYR A 750 -23.96 16.34 1.25
CA TYR A 750 -23.07 17.08 2.17
C TYR A 750 -23.14 18.57 1.86
N ASP A 751 -22.98 19.36 2.89
CA ASP A 751 -22.93 20.80 2.77
C ASP A 751 -21.50 21.29 2.59
N THR A 752 -21.32 22.22 1.67
CA THR A 752 -20.10 23.01 1.50
C THR A 752 -20.46 24.48 1.68
N PHE A 753 -19.49 25.29 2.04
CA PHE A 753 -19.69 26.74 2.10
C PHE A 753 -19.48 27.30 0.69
N ASP A 754 -20.46 28.01 0.17
CA ASP A 754 -20.32 28.79 -1.05
C ASP A 754 -19.91 30.24 -0.68
N PRO A 755 -18.65 30.63 -0.95
CA PRO A 755 -18.20 31.98 -0.62
C PRO A 755 -18.90 33.05 -1.44
N ALA A 756 -19.57 32.68 -2.56
CA ALA A 756 -20.28 33.63 -3.42
C ALA A 756 -21.58 34.13 -2.80
N THR A 757 -22.31 33.23 -2.18
CA THR A 757 -23.60 33.54 -1.57
C THR A 757 -23.52 33.77 -0.06
N GLY A 758 -22.43 33.38 0.57
CA GLY A 758 -22.29 33.30 2.02
C GLY A 758 -23.19 32.24 2.66
N GLN A 759 -23.62 31.27 1.87
CA GLN A 759 -24.55 30.22 2.28
C GLN A 759 -23.94 28.84 2.11
N ALA A 760 -24.53 27.85 2.75
CA ALA A 760 -24.19 26.47 2.50
C ALA A 760 -24.64 26.06 1.09
N ALA A 761 -23.73 25.41 0.35
CA ALA A 761 -24.01 24.81 -0.94
C ALA A 761 -24.09 23.29 -0.76
N GLU A 762 -25.06 22.65 -1.41
CA GLU A 762 -25.28 21.20 -1.30
C GLU A 762 -24.47 20.42 -2.31
N GLY A 763 -23.71 19.43 -1.85
CA GLY A 763 -23.12 18.37 -2.67
C GLY A 763 -24.10 17.19 -2.78
N GLY A 764 -24.32 16.68 -4.00
CA GLY A 764 -25.30 15.60 -4.24
C GLY A 764 -24.74 14.21 -3.88
N PRO A 765 -25.66 13.21 -3.73
CA PRO A 765 -25.28 11.81 -3.50
C PRO A 765 -24.36 11.23 -4.57
N ASP A 766 -24.45 11.68 -5.80
CA ASP A 766 -23.65 11.21 -6.95
C ASP A 766 -22.16 11.54 -6.82
N ASP A 767 -21.82 12.49 -5.94
CA ASP A 767 -20.44 12.86 -5.67
C ASP A 767 -19.80 12.08 -4.50
N VAL A 768 -20.57 11.25 -3.84
CA VAL A 768 -20.09 10.42 -2.74
C VAL A 768 -19.44 9.15 -3.30
N ALA A 769 -18.14 9.02 -3.17
CA ALA A 769 -17.40 7.82 -3.59
C ALA A 769 -17.54 6.67 -2.59
N CYS A 770 -17.56 7.03 -1.30
CA CYS A 770 -17.69 6.07 -0.20
C CYS A 770 -18.24 6.78 1.02
N TRP A 771 -19.10 6.12 1.78
CA TRP A 771 -19.43 6.58 3.12
C TRP A 771 -19.38 5.44 4.12
N MET A 772 -19.11 5.80 5.37
CA MET A 772 -18.89 4.85 6.45
C MET A 772 -19.67 5.27 7.68
N LEU A 773 -20.09 4.28 8.44
CA LEU A 773 -20.85 4.50 9.67
C LEU A 773 -20.17 3.77 10.84
N ASP A 774 -19.90 4.51 11.90
CA ASP A 774 -19.60 4.00 13.21
C ASP A 774 -20.88 4.02 14.04
N THR A 775 -21.46 2.85 14.26
CA THR A 775 -22.77 2.71 14.92
C THR A 775 -22.72 2.86 16.43
N ASP A 776 -21.52 2.93 17.05
CA ASP A 776 -21.37 3.13 18.51
C ASP A 776 -20.03 3.84 18.77
N HIS A 777 -19.99 5.14 18.40
CA HIS A 777 -18.76 5.93 18.41
C HIS A 777 -18.30 6.26 19.83
N ASP A 778 -17.00 6.05 20.09
CA ASP A 778 -16.38 6.28 21.40
C ASP A 778 -16.01 7.76 21.66
N GLY A 779 -16.07 8.61 20.63
CA GLY A 779 -15.68 10.02 20.69
C GLY A 779 -14.19 10.25 20.43
N GLU A 780 -13.44 9.23 20.04
CA GLU A 780 -11.99 9.33 19.85
C GLU A 780 -11.55 8.94 18.46
N SER A 781 -11.79 7.70 18.02
CA SER A 781 -11.45 7.29 16.67
C SER A 781 -12.63 6.66 15.96
N PHE A 782 -12.62 6.76 14.66
CA PHE A 782 -13.67 6.28 13.80
C PHE A 782 -13.49 4.77 13.54
N TYR A 783 -14.49 3.98 13.94
CA TYR A 783 -14.55 2.56 13.60
C TYR A 783 -15.50 2.38 12.42
N ALA A 784 -14.99 2.03 11.25
CA ALA A 784 -15.80 1.71 10.10
C ALA A 784 -16.52 0.38 10.31
N ARG A 785 -17.67 0.43 10.99
CA ARG A 785 -18.52 -0.74 11.25
C ARG A 785 -19.38 -1.10 10.05
N ARG A 786 -19.72 -0.10 9.23
CA ARG A 786 -20.38 -0.26 7.94
C ARG A 786 -19.72 0.62 6.91
N ILE A 787 -19.61 0.10 5.70
CA ILE A 787 -18.96 0.78 4.57
C ILE A 787 -19.87 0.63 3.36
N HIS A 788 -20.14 1.74 2.68
CA HIS A 788 -21.01 1.80 1.51
C HIS A 788 -20.28 2.49 0.36
N PHE A 789 -20.54 2.04 -0.86
CA PHE A 789 -19.92 2.56 -2.09
C PHE A 789 -20.99 2.98 -3.09
N PRO A 790 -21.64 4.13 -2.94
CA PRO A 790 -22.60 4.65 -3.89
C PRO A 790 -21.97 4.80 -5.28
N GLY A 791 -22.73 4.54 -6.35
CA GLY A 791 -22.21 4.62 -7.71
C GLY A 791 -21.25 3.49 -8.13
N ALA A 792 -20.97 2.52 -7.27
CA ALA A 792 -20.10 1.39 -7.56
C ALA A 792 -20.77 0.22 -8.29
N ASP A 793 -21.99 0.35 -8.76
CA ASP A 793 -22.75 -0.70 -9.47
C ASP A 793 -22.01 -1.31 -10.66
N ASN A 794 -21.07 -0.56 -11.25
CA ASN A 794 -20.25 -1.02 -12.36
C ASN A 794 -18.84 -1.48 -11.93
N ASP A 795 -18.49 -1.41 -10.65
CA ASP A 795 -17.17 -1.79 -10.16
C ASP A 795 -16.98 -3.31 -10.23
N ARG A 796 -15.98 -3.74 -11.00
CA ARG A 796 -15.66 -5.17 -11.21
C ARG A 796 -15.25 -5.87 -9.91
N GLN A 797 -14.58 -5.17 -9.01
CA GLN A 797 -14.07 -5.76 -7.77
C GLN A 797 -15.21 -5.97 -6.78
N ILE A 798 -16.13 -5.01 -6.69
CA ILE A 798 -17.34 -5.13 -5.89
C ILE A 798 -18.22 -6.25 -6.45
N LYS A 799 -18.42 -6.31 -7.76
CA LYS A 799 -19.13 -7.43 -8.42
C LYS A 799 -18.46 -8.78 -8.16
N LYS A 800 -17.13 -8.83 -8.17
CA LYS A 800 -16.39 -10.05 -7.84
C LYS A 800 -16.59 -10.44 -6.38
N LEU A 801 -16.47 -9.47 -5.46
CA LEU A 801 -16.72 -9.67 -4.03
C LEU A 801 -18.14 -10.19 -3.81
N LEU A 802 -19.15 -9.53 -4.34
CA LEU A 802 -20.57 -9.94 -4.27
C LEU A 802 -20.77 -11.35 -4.85
N LYS A 803 -20.14 -11.68 -5.97
CA LYS A 803 -20.23 -13.01 -6.57
C LYS A 803 -19.60 -14.09 -5.69
N GLU A 804 -18.49 -13.80 -5.05
CA GLU A 804 -17.80 -14.74 -4.16
C GLU A 804 -18.54 -14.93 -2.84
N LEU A 805 -19.15 -13.87 -2.32
CA LEU A 805 -20.00 -13.90 -1.13
C LEU A 805 -21.43 -14.32 -1.46
N GLY A 806 -21.91 -13.98 -2.63
CA GLY A 806 -23.30 -13.92 -3.04
C GLY A 806 -23.96 -15.23 -3.44
N LYS A 807 -23.36 -16.37 -3.10
CA LYS A 807 -24.20 -17.60 -3.12
C LYS A 807 -25.17 -17.65 -1.93
N ASN A 808 -25.05 -16.72 -0.98
CA ASN A 808 -25.84 -16.66 0.24
C ASN A 808 -26.40 -15.25 0.55
N ALA A 809 -26.12 -14.24 -0.26
CA ALA A 809 -26.63 -12.87 -0.09
C ALA A 809 -27.82 -12.65 -1.03
N ASP A 810 -28.91 -12.10 -0.52
CA ASP A 810 -30.07 -11.72 -1.31
C ASP A 810 -29.88 -10.35 -2.01
N ASP A 811 -30.78 -10.00 -2.94
CA ASP A 811 -30.69 -8.76 -3.72
C ASP A 811 -30.75 -7.51 -2.83
N ALA A 812 -31.45 -7.56 -1.68
CA ALA A 812 -31.56 -6.45 -0.74
C ALA A 812 -30.23 -6.16 -0.02
N GLU A 813 -29.45 -7.20 0.26
CA GLU A 813 -28.13 -7.06 0.87
C GLU A 813 -27.10 -6.48 -0.11
N GLN A 814 -27.25 -6.79 -1.40
CA GLN A 814 -26.42 -6.21 -2.46
C GLN A 814 -26.73 -4.72 -2.65
N GLU A 815 -28.02 -4.35 -2.61
CA GLU A 815 -28.42 -2.95 -2.66
C GLU A 815 -27.90 -2.16 -1.46
N ALA A 816 -27.82 -2.76 -0.26
CA ALA A 816 -27.32 -2.08 0.92
C ALA A 816 -25.85 -1.61 0.78
N LEU A 817 -25.01 -2.33 0.01
CA LEU A 817 -23.60 -1.95 -0.17
C LEU A 817 -23.45 -0.67 -1.03
N THR A 818 -24.40 -0.39 -1.90
CA THR A 818 -24.39 0.78 -2.79
C THR A 818 -25.39 1.85 -2.36
N ALA A 819 -26.14 1.60 -1.26
CA ALA A 819 -27.18 2.49 -0.78
C ALA A 819 -26.63 3.74 -0.08
N MET A 820 -27.39 4.82 -0.15
CA MET A 820 -27.20 6.02 0.65
C MET A 820 -27.92 5.94 2.01
N CYS A 821 -28.55 4.82 2.32
CA CYS A 821 -29.18 4.53 3.60
C CYS A 821 -28.61 3.23 4.17
N SER A 822 -28.28 3.25 5.46
CA SER A 822 -27.81 2.05 6.15
C SER A 822 -28.95 1.07 6.39
N ALA A 823 -28.62 -0.23 6.52
CA ALA A 823 -29.58 -1.16 7.12
C ALA A 823 -29.89 -0.74 8.58
N PRO A 824 -31.01 -1.12 9.18
CA PRO A 824 -31.31 -0.85 10.57
C PRO A 824 -30.30 -1.45 11.53
N PHE A 825 -30.05 -0.82 12.67
CA PHE A 825 -29.17 -1.31 13.73
C PHE A 825 -29.64 -0.84 15.10
N ASP A 826 -29.19 -1.55 16.13
CA ASP A 826 -29.53 -1.22 17.50
C ASP A 826 -28.96 0.14 17.90
N PRO A 827 -29.68 0.93 18.73
CA PRO A 827 -29.16 2.20 19.22
C PRO A 827 -27.78 2.03 19.88
N PRO A 828 -26.87 3.00 19.70
CA PRO A 828 -25.52 2.91 20.26
C PRO A 828 -25.54 2.84 21.78
N GLU A 829 -24.76 1.93 22.38
CA GLU A 829 -24.61 1.83 23.83
C GLU A 829 -24.07 3.15 24.43
N ARG A 830 -23.22 3.87 23.67
CA ARG A 830 -22.64 5.16 24.07
C ARG A 830 -23.50 6.36 23.70
N GLY A 831 -24.69 6.12 23.13
CA GLY A 831 -25.62 7.18 22.73
C GLY A 831 -25.12 8.06 21.58
N ARG A 832 -24.12 7.61 20.81
CA ARG A 832 -23.47 8.41 19.76
C ARG A 832 -23.09 7.58 18.56
N ILE A 833 -23.35 8.13 17.38
CA ILE A 833 -22.88 7.59 16.11
C ILE A 833 -21.93 8.59 15.44
N ALA A 834 -21.07 8.09 14.53
CA ALA A 834 -20.30 8.95 13.63
C ALA A 834 -20.48 8.50 12.17
N VAL A 835 -20.56 9.48 11.29
CA VAL A 835 -20.68 9.28 9.85
C VAL A 835 -19.51 9.96 9.16
N LYS A 836 -18.85 9.24 8.27
CA LYS A 836 -17.78 9.77 7.43
C LYS A 836 -18.17 9.61 5.97
N ILE A 837 -18.08 10.70 5.20
CA ILE A 837 -18.25 10.72 3.75
C ILE A 837 -16.90 10.98 3.11
N ILE A 838 -16.65 10.31 2.00
CA ILE A 838 -15.51 10.54 1.12
C ILE A 838 -16.07 10.88 -0.25
N THR A 839 -15.75 12.07 -0.71
CA THR A 839 -16.23 12.54 -2.01
C THR A 839 -15.45 11.89 -3.17
N ALA A 840 -15.97 12.05 -4.38
CA ALA A 840 -15.28 11.63 -5.60
C ALA A 840 -13.91 12.31 -5.80
N THR A 841 -13.67 13.47 -5.20
CA THR A 841 -12.38 14.17 -5.19
C THR A 841 -11.44 13.71 -4.07
N GLY A 842 -11.87 12.76 -3.23
CA GLY A 842 -11.11 12.25 -2.10
C GLY A 842 -11.18 13.14 -0.84
N MET A 843 -12.01 14.16 -0.82
CA MET A 843 -12.24 14.98 0.37
C MET A 843 -12.98 14.16 1.42
N GLU A 844 -12.50 14.20 2.66
CA GLU A 844 -13.08 13.49 3.79
C GLU A 844 -13.85 14.46 4.70
N MET A 845 -15.06 14.09 5.04
CA MET A 845 -15.92 14.81 5.99
C MET A 845 -16.41 13.84 7.03
N THR A 846 -16.42 14.26 8.29
CA THR A 846 -16.92 13.42 9.38
C THR A 846 -17.83 14.25 10.28
N THR A 847 -18.98 13.68 10.65
CA THR A 847 -19.89 14.27 11.63
C THR A 847 -20.29 13.26 12.69
N THR A 848 -20.60 13.74 13.88
CA THR A 848 -21.11 12.92 14.98
C THR A 848 -22.51 13.36 15.35
N ARG A 849 -23.38 12.41 15.73
CA ARG A 849 -24.75 12.71 16.20
C ARG A 849 -25.02 11.92 17.48
N VAL A 850 -25.69 12.59 18.42
CA VAL A 850 -26.22 11.94 19.62
C VAL A 850 -27.60 11.37 19.29
N THR A 851 -27.79 10.08 19.55
CA THR A 851 -29.08 9.43 19.32
C THR A 851 -30.06 9.78 20.45
N GLY A 852 -31.26 10.22 20.10
CA GLY A 852 -32.30 10.66 21.06
C GLY A 852 -32.49 12.18 21.15
N GLU A 853 -31.64 13.00 20.53
CA GLU A 853 -31.97 14.40 20.26
C GLU A 853 -32.69 14.50 18.92
N SER A 854 -34.03 14.77 18.99
CA SER A 854 -34.78 15.08 17.76
C SER A 854 -34.21 16.35 17.15
N THR A 855 -33.65 16.25 15.95
CA THR A 855 -33.33 17.41 15.09
C THR A 855 -34.60 18.23 14.87
N GLN A 856 -34.69 19.40 15.51
CA GLN A 856 -35.67 20.44 15.14
C GLN A 856 -35.13 21.26 13.98
#